data_c2230260ef1f53146a698f1c41b0c8c4
#
_entry.id   c2230260ef1f53146a698f1c41b0c8c4
#
_cell.length_a   1.000
_cell.length_b   1.000
_cell.length_c   1.000
_cell.angle_alpha   90.00
_cell.angle_beta   90.00
_cell.angle_gamma   90.00
#
_symmetry.space_group_name_H-M   'P 1'
#
loop_
_entity.id
_entity.type
_entity.pdbx_description
1 polymer ?
#
loop_
_entity_poly.entity_id
_entity_poly.type
_entity_poly.pdbx_seq_one_letter_code
_entity_poly.pdbx_strand_id
1 'polypeptide(L)'
;MPIKFRLALLPLFCLLSQTIWAATISPGSSLLASNPNQTWSSPDSSFSFGFIPSDPATSPPSFTAAITYSGGVPIWSPGRSVDSAGALHFLSSGALRLVDGSNKTIWDSDTASRGVSSAELDDSGNLVLRNGTGAAVWSSFDNPTDTIVPSQNFTVGKVLRSGMYSFKLVKNGNLTLLWNDSIVYWNQGLNSSVTNNTPNLTSPTLGLQPIGILTIADPKLPTAAIVAYSNDYAEAGDILRFLKLESDGNVRIYSSSKGSGDKIERWAAVTDQCQVFGYCGNMGICSYNDSNPICGCPSLNFEPVDPKDSRQGCRRKMEIKDCPQSVTMLDLDHTRFLTYPPETDSQIFFVGISACRLNCLVNDPCDASTSLSDGTGLCYYKTPGFLSGYHTPALTSSSYIKVCGPVIPNPPSSLDSAVKKKDWKMRAWIVVLVVVASLLGLMALEGGLWWWFCRNSPSFGALSAQYALLEYASGAPVQFSYKELQRSTKGFKEKLGAGGFGAVYKGILANRTVVAVKQLEGIEQGEKQFRMEVATISSTHHLNLVRLIGFCSEGRHRLLVYEFMKNGSLDDFLFATEEQSGKFLSWENRFKIALGTARGITYLHEECRDCIVHCDIKPENILLDENYNSKVSDFGLAKLVSPKDHRYRTLTSVRGTRGYLAPEWLANLPITSKSDIYSYGMVLLEIVSGRRNFEVSEETDRRKFSIWAFDEFEKGNIKGIIDKRLADQDVDMDQVMRAIQVTFWCIQEQPSHRPMMGKVVQMLEGITEMGKPPSPRAIIEGPIIERPVSGTSTSLVAPSSFSSFQISEVSPSAPARDMETATASLIQSDLS
;
A
#
# COMPACT_ATOMS: atom_id res chain seq x y z
N MET A 1 6.38 -82.14 -24.99
CA MET A 1 7.16 -80.95 -24.92
C MET A 1 6.71 -80.13 -23.70
N PRO A 2 7.53 -79.94 -22.67
CA PRO A 2 7.08 -79.34 -21.41
C PRO A 2 7.35 -77.83 -21.40
N ILE A 3 6.34 -77.05 -21.01
CA ILE A 3 6.38 -75.64 -20.75
C ILE A 3 6.99 -75.39 -19.37
N LYS A 4 8.14 -74.72 -19.33
CA LYS A 4 8.81 -74.30 -18.08
C LYS A 4 8.14 -73.09 -17.47
N PHE A 5 7.50 -73.20 -16.32
CA PHE A 5 7.13 -72.11 -15.41
C PHE A 5 8.36 -71.49 -14.80
N ARG A 6 8.63 -70.23 -15.11
CA ARG A 6 9.60 -69.41 -14.34
C ARG A 6 8.80 -68.64 -13.26
N LEU A 7 9.01 -69.00 -12.01
CA LEU A 7 8.64 -68.17 -10.84
C LEU A 7 9.49 -66.94 -10.84
N ALA A 8 8.85 -65.79 -10.97
CA ALA A 8 9.48 -64.49 -10.71
C ALA A 8 9.30 -64.20 -9.22
N LEU A 9 10.37 -64.14 -8.47
CA LEU A 9 10.47 -63.61 -7.13
C LEU A 9 10.32 -62.08 -7.20
N LEU A 10 9.23 -61.55 -6.69
CA LEU A 10 9.08 -60.15 -6.38
C LEU A 10 9.87 -59.85 -5.09
N PRO A 11 10.81 -58.90 -5.08
CA PRO A 11 11.38 -58.41 -3.83
C PRO A 11 10.33 -57.57 -3.10
N LEU A 12 10.03 -57.98 -1.88
CA LEU A 12 9.25 -57.27 -0.89
C LEU A 12 10.04 -55.99 -0.56
N PHE A 13 9.66 -54.87 -1.18
CA PHE A 13 10.13 -53.54 -0.78
C PHE A 13 9.48 -53.21 0.58
N CYS A 14 10.23 -53.45 1.64
CA CYS A 14 9.98 -52.88 2.94
C CYS A 14 10.04 -51.35 2.78
N LEU A 15 8.88 -50.69 2.71
CA LEU A 15 8.76 -49.27 2.96
C LEU A 15 9.16 -49.01 4.42
N LEU A 16 10.44 -48.87 4.69
CA LEU A 16 10.94 -48.15 5.84
C LEU A 16 10.51 -46.70 5.65
N SER A 17 9.41 -46.33 6.30
CA SER A 17 9.14 -44.94 6.62
C SER A 17 10.36 -44.45 7.43
N GLN A 18 11.29 -43.79 6.76
CA GLN A 18 12.29 -42.99 7.45
C GLN A 18 11.52 -41.84 8.11
N THR A 19 11.16 -42.04 9.39
CA THR A 19 10.94 -40.92 10.29
C THR A 19 12.25 -40.16 10.28
N ILE A 20 12.29 -39.03 9.56
CA ILE A 20 13.39 -38.07 9.61
C ILE A 20 13.38 -37.52 11.04
N TRP A 21 14.24 -38.05 11.87
CA TRP A 21 14.47 -37.53 13.22
C TRP A 21 15.20 -36.19 13.04
N ALA A 22 14.68 -35.12 13.59
CA ALA A 22 15.38 -33.86 13.73
C ALA A 22 16.80 -34.15 14.29
N ALA A 23 17.80 -33.54 13.71
CA ALA A 23 19.18 -33.73 14.17
C ALA A 23 19.31 -33.14 15.58
N THR A 24 19.23 -34.03 16.58
CA THR A 24 19.34 -33.64 17.99
C THR A 24 20.76 -33.19 18.29
N ILE A 25 20.92 -31.94 18.70
CA ILE A 25 22.20 -31.36 19.11
C ILE A 25 22.45 -31.73 20.55
N SER A 26 23.60 -32.37 20.83
CA SER A 26 23.97 -32.82 22.17
C SER A 26 24.84 -31.78 22.90
N PRO A 27 24.74 -31.73 24.27
CA PRO A 27 25.69 -30.95 25.05
C PRO A 27 27.14 -31.30 24.71
N GLY A 28 28.04 -30.33 24.73
CA GLY A 28 29.41 -30.45 24.24
C GLY A 28 29.62 -30.08 22.79
N SER A 29 28.55 -29.89 22.00
CA SER A 29 28.65 -29.38 20.64
C SER A 29 29.03 -27.90 20.60
N SER A 30 29.77 -27.48 19.56
CA SER A 30 30.15 -26.09 19.37
C SER A 30 30.17 -25.71 17.90
N LEU A 31 29.92 -24.44 17.62
CA LEU A 31 30.06 -23.77 16.33
C LEU A 31 31.17 -22.72 16.47
N LEU A 32 32.06 -22.62 15.48
CA LEU A 32 33.17 -21.68 15.50
C LEU A 32 32.98 -20.58 14.44
N ALA A 33 33.26 -19.34 14.80
CA ALA A 33 33.21 -18.21 13.87
C ALA A 33 34.26 -18.34 12.75
N SER A 34 35.39 -19.04 13.02
CA SER A 34 36.41 -19.38 12.03
C SER A 34 35.95 -20.38 10.97
N ASN A 35 34.84 -21.09 11.21
CA ASN A 35 34.27 -22.08 10.28
C ASN A 35 32.79 -21.79 10.01
N PRO A 36 32.46 -20.76 9.26
CA PRO A 36 31.06 -20.34 9.02
C PRO A 36 30.21 -21.37 8.27
N ASN A 37 30.84 -22.37 7.63
CA ASN A 37 30.12 -23.47 6.95
C ASN A 37 29.59 -24.53 7.94
N GLN A 38 30.05 -24.52 9.19
CA GLN A 38 29.54 -25.42 10.22
C GLN A 38 28.24 -24.86 10.78
N THR A 39 27.13 -25.59 10.61
CA THR A 39 25.81 -25.14 11.06
C THR A 39 25.02 -26.28 11.70
N TRP A 40 24.07 -25.94 12.54
CA TRP A 40 22.99 -26.81 12.99
C TRP A 40 21.75 -26.54 12.14
N SER A 41 21.28 -27.52 11.39
CA SER A 41 20.21 -27.36 10.39
C SER A 41 18.90 -28.00 10.85
N SER A 42 17.76 -27.42 10.38
CA SER A 42 16.44 -28.04 10.53
C SER A 42 16.32 -29.30 9.66
N PRO A 43 15.39 -30.20 9.96
CA PRO A 43 15.21 -31.46 9.22
C PRO A 43 15.03 -31.28 7.72
N ASP A 44 14.25 -30.29 7.28
CA ASP A 44 14.00 -29.93 5.89
C ASP A 44 15.06 -29.01 5.25
N SER A 45 16.11 -28.66 6.04
CA SER A 45 17.17 -27.74 5.67
C SER A 45 16.69 -26.34 5.26
N SER A 46 15.49 -25.93 5.66
CA SER A 46 14.99 -24.58 5.44
C SER A 46 15.66 -23.56 6.37
N PHE A 47 16.08 -23.98 7.56
CA PHE A 47 16.76 -23.14 8.54
C PHE A 47 18.09 -23.72 8.97
N SER A 48 19.04 -22.84 9.28
CA SER A 48 20.32 -23.23 9.83
C SER A 48 20.80 -22.22 10.88
N PHE A 49 21.41 -22.72 11.97
CA PHE A 49 22.04 -21.90 12.99
C PHE A 49 23.56 -21.98 12.87
N GLY A 50 24.21 -20.84 12.65
CA GLY A 50 25.65 -20.77 12.45
C GLY A 50 26.17 -19.34 12.53
N PHE A 51 27.40 -19.12 12.07
CA PHE A 51 28.00 -17.81 12.00
C PHE A 51 27.89 -17.23 10.60
N ILE A 52 27.47 -15.95 10.52
CA ILE A 52 27.47 -15.17 9.27
C ILE A 52 28.39 -13.95 9.45
N PRO A 53 29.04 -13.44 8.37
CA PRO A 53 29.79 -12.19 8.41
C PRO A 53 28.87 -11.04 8.81
N SER A 54 29.28 -10.20 9.79
CA SER A 54 28.47 -9.07 10.26
C SER A 54 28.51 -7.90 9.27
N ASP A 55 29.70 -7.57 8.74
CA ASP A 55 29.92 -6.54 7.73
C ASP A 55 31.17 -6.94 6.92
N PRO A 56 31.05 -7.14 5.60
CA PRO A 56 32.17 -7.47 4.73
C PRO A 56 33.28 -6.40 4.70
N ALA A 57 32.95 -5.16 5.05
CA ALA A 57 33.90 -4.02 5.02
C ALA A 57 34.72 -3.85 6.30
N THR A 58 34.40 -4.57 7.39
CA THR A 58 35.14 -4.44 8.67
C THR A 58 36.44 -5.21 8.63
N SER A 59 37.50 -4.54 9.07
CA SER A 59 38.81 -5.17 9.31
C SER A 59 39.28 -4.87 10.75
N PRO A 60 39.47 -5.89 11.60
CA PRO A 60 39.36 -7.35 11.38
C PRO A 60 37.91 -7.80 11.15
N PRO A 61 37.67 -8.95 10.47
CA PRO A 61 36.34 -9.47 10.20
C PRO A 61 35.59 -9.82 11.48
N SER A 62 34.33 -9.47 11.56
CA SER A 62 33.43 -9.80 12.65
C SER A 62 32.29 -10.73 12.19
N PHE A 63 31.82 -11.59 13.09
CA PHE A 63 30.82 -12.61 12.78
C PHE A 63 29.66 -12.54 13.78
N THR A 64 28.48 -12.81 13.30
CA THR A 64 27.26 -12.86 14.12
C THR A 64 26.72 -14.29 14.11
N ALA A 65 26.49 -14.88 15.30
CA ALA A 65 25.75 -16.12 15.41
C ALA A 65 24.28 -15.84 15.07
N ALA A 66 23.70 -16.57 14.11
CA ALA A 66 22.33 -16.33 13.68
C ALA A 66 21.63 -17.62 13.23
N ILE A 67 20.32 -17.68 13.46
CA ILE A 67 19.44 -18.60 12.73
C ILE A 67 19.10 -17.92 11.43
N THR A 68 19.38 -18.60 10.33
CA THR A 68 19.15 -18.11 8.97
C THR A 68 18.18 -18.99 8.22
N TYR A 69 17.31 -18.35 7.41
CA TYR A 69 16.53 -19.05 6.39
C TYR A 69 17.41 -19.38 5.19
N SER A 70 17.03 -20.39 4.44
CA SER A 70 17.73 -20.87 3.24
C SER A 70 18.12 -19.71 2.31
N GLY A 71 19.41 -19.61 1.99
CA GLY A 71 19.99 -18.46 1.29
C GLY A 71 20.70 -17.46 2.20
N GLY A 72 20.68 -17.66 3.54
CA GLY A 72 21.46 -16.86 4.50
C GLY A 72 20.71 -15.66 5.09
N VAL A 73 19.38 -15.59 4.99
CA VAL A 73 18.58 -14.49 5.55
C VAL A 73 18.43 -14.66 7.06
N PRO A 74 18.97 -13.77 7.92
CA PRO A 74 18.92 -13.93 9.38
C PRO A 74 17.52 -13.61 9.90
N ILE A 75 16.99 -14.52 10.76
CA ILE A 75 15.69 -14.40 11.41
C ILE A 75 15.77 -14.29 12.93
N TRP A 76 16.86 -14.71 13.54
CA TRP A 76 17.13 -14.58 14.97
C TRP A 76 18.62 -14.54 15.24
N SER A 77 19.05 -13.76 16.22
CA SER A 77 20.46 -13.69 16.66
C SER A 77 20.53 -13.31 18.12
N PRO A 78 21.46 -13.87 18.93
CA PRO A 78 21.69 -13.44 20.31
C PRO A 78 22.31 -12.04 20.45
N GLY A 79 22.51 -11.32 19.36
CA GLY A 79 22.68 -9.88 19.30
C GLY A 79 24.09 -9.41 18.91
N ARG A 80 25.11 -9.61 19.67
CA ARG A 80 26.44 -9.01 19.42
C ARG A 80 27.33 -9.86 18.54
N SER A 81 28.11 -9.19 17.67
CA SER A 81 29.12 -9.84 16.85
C SER A 81 30.33 -10.22 17.68
N VAL A 82 31.06 -11.24 17.25
CA VAL A 82 32.32 -11.73 17.80
C VAL A 82 33.41 -11.67 16.72
N ASP A 83 34.66 -11.76 17.14
CA ASP A 83 35.80 -11.89 16.24
C ASP A 83 35.87 -13.31 15.60
N SER A 84 36.85 -13.54 14.73
CA SER A 84 37.05 -14.83 14.05
C SER A 84 37.42 -15.99 14.98
N ALA A 85 37.84 -15.73 16.24
CA ALA A 85 38.11 -16.76 17.22
C ALA A 85 36.93 -17.00 18.16
N GLY A 86 35.81 -16.27 17.99
CA GLY A 86 34.59 -16.46 18.75
C GLY A 86 33.92 -17.82 18.51
N ALA A 87 33.14 -18.27 19.49
CA ALA A 87 32.48 -19.57 19.46
C ALA A 87 31.13 -19.57 20.17
N LEU A 88 30.22 -20.42 19.67
CA LEU A 88 28.94 -20.75 20.31
C LEU A 88 29.07 -22.17 20.89
N HIS A 89 28.94 -22.32 22.20
CA HIS A 89 29.06 -23.59 22.91
C HIS A 89 27.71 -24.03 23.48
N PHE A 90 27.33 -25.26 23.24
CA PHE A 90 26.30 -25.96 24.00
C PHE A 90 26.97 -26.70 25.13
N LEU A 91 26.98 -26.10 26.30
CA LEU A 91 27.71 -26.58 27.47
C LEU A 91 27.09 -27.83 28.06
N SER A 92 27.91 -28.66 28.75
CA SER A 92 27.44 -29.82 29.50
C SER A 92 26.49 -29.47 30.65
N SER A 93 26.50 -28.20 31.10
CA SER A 93 25.53 -27.66 32.07
C SER A 93 24.14 -27.43 31.50
N GLY A 94 23.96 -27.60 30.20
CA GLY A 94 22.70 -27.34 29.48
C GLY A 94 22.51 -25.89 29.03
N ALA A 95 23.50 -25.04 29.17
CA ALA A 95 23.46 -23.65 28.68
C ALA A 95 24.04 -23.53 27.28
N LEU A 96 23.39 -22.71 26.44
CA LEU A 96 23.94 -22.27 25.16
C LEU A 96 24.64 -20.92 25.39
N ARG A 97 25.94 -20.85 25.09
CA ARG A 97 26.79 -19.68 25.39
C ARG A 97 27.58 -19.22 24.18
N LEU A 98 27.50 -17.92 23.87
CA LEU A 98 28.31 -17.24 22.87
C LEU A 98 29.50 -16.55 23.59
N VAL A 99 30.72 -16.80 23.10
CA VAL A 99 31.95 -16.19 23.62
C VAL A 99 32.72 -15.51 22.48
N ASP A 100 33.49 -14.48 22.80
CA ASP A 100 34.49 -13.88 21.91
C ASP A 100 35.81 -14.64 21.91
N GLY A 101 36.77 -14.22 21.06
CA GLY A 101 38.09 -14.85 21.00
C GLY A 101 38.93 -14.76 22.26
N SER A 102 38.55 -13.90 23.22
CA SER A 102 39.16 -13.84 24.56
C SER A 102 38.44 -14.72 25.59
N ASN A 103 37.50 -15.55 25.14
CA ASN A 103 36.63 -16.40 25.96
C ASN A 103 35.69 -15.63 26.92
N LYS A 104 35.45 -14.33 26.64
CA LYS A 104 34.50 -13.55 27.39
C LYS A 104 33.08 -13.87 26.91
N THR A 105 32.18 -14.15 27.87
CA THR A 105 30.76 -14.39 27.56
C THR A 105 30.08 -13.13 26.98
N ILE A 106 29.60 -13.24 25.79
CA ILE A 106 28.84 -12.20 25.08
C ILE A 106 27.34 -12.38 25.29
N TRP A 107 26.87 -13.65 25.30
CA TRP A 107 25.46 -14.01 25.51
C TRP A 107 25.39 -15.40 26.14
N ASP A 108 24.31 -15.64 26.92
CA ASP A 108 24.01 -16.94 27.57
C ASP A 108 22.48 -17.15 27.54
N SER A 109 22.05 -18.38 27.36
CA SER A 109 20.62 -18.77 27.41
C SER A 109 20.06 -18.82 28.84
N ASP A 110 20.90 -18.71 29.86
CA ASP A 110 20.55 -18.83 31.29
C ASP A 110 19.83 -20.11 31.66
N THR A 111 20.16 -21.23 30.97
CA THR A 111 19.57 -22.54 31.15
C THR A 111 20.45 -23.52 31.92
N ALA A 112 21.60 -23.08 32.41
CA ALA A 112 22.46 -23.90 33.29
C ALA A 112 21.64 -24.41 34.48
N SER A 113 21.80 -25.67 34.81
CA SER A 113 21.10 -26.35 35.93
C SER A 113 19.55 -26.49 35.78
N ARG A 114 18.99 -26.19 34.63
CA ARG A 114 17.55 -26.47 34.34
C ARG A 114 17.31 -27.86 33.74
N GLY A 115 18.30 -28.76 33.76
CA GLY A 115 18.20 -30.12 33.26
C GLY A 115 18.11 -30.26 31.75
N VAL A 116 18.60 -29.26 31.00
CA VAL A 116 18.62 -29.34 29.53
C VAL A 116 19.57 -30.45 29.09
N SER A 117 19.08 -31.34 28.24
CA SER A 117 19.80 -32.52 27.72
C SER A 117 19.96 -32.52 26.20
N SER A 118 19.22 -31.67 25.48
CA SER A 118 19.30 -31.60 24.01
C SER A 118 18.86 -30.23 23.49
N ALA A 119 19.34 -29.89 22.32
CA ALA A 119 18.82 -28.77 21.53
C ALA A 119 18.34 -29.26 20.16
N GLU A 120 17.36 -28.57 19.58
CA GLU A 120 16.74 -28.92 18.32
C GLU A 120 16.38 -27.62 17.58
N LEU A 121 16.72 -27.53 16.29
CA LEU A 121 16.22 -26.50 15.39
C LEU A 121 15.13 -27.12 14.52
N ASP A 122 13.89 -26.66 14.66
CA ASP A 122 12.77 -27.19 13.91
C ASP A 122 12.56 -26.49 12.54
N ASP A 123 11.64 -27.03 11.72
CA ASP A 123 11.34 -26.54 10.38
C ASP A 123 10.52 -25.22 10.39
N SER A 124 10.17 -24.66 11.56
CA SER A 124 9.63 -23.32 11.73
C SER A 124 10.72 -22.25 11.96
N GLY A 125 11.97 -22.67 12.15
CA GLY A 125 13.11 -21.82 12.51
C GLY A 125 13.21 -21.57 14.03
N ASN A 126 12.52 -22.35 14.87
CA ASN A 126 12.58 -22.26 16.31
C ASN A 126 13.69 -23.16 16.87
N LEU A 127 14.65 -22.57 17.57
CA LEU A 127 15.65 -23.31 18.34
C LEU A 127 15.12 -23.58 19.74
N VAL A 128 14.96 -24.85 20.10
CA VAL A 128 14.36 -25.29 21.36
C VAL A 128 15.39 -26.06 22.19
N LEU A 129 15.59 -25.68 23.45
CA LEU A 129 16.36 -26.44 24.44
C LEU A 129 15.40 -27.29 25.27
N ARG A 130 15.63 -28.61 25.29
CA ARG A 130 14.75 -29.60 25.96
C ARG A 130 15.44 -30.30 27.12
N ASN A 131 14.67 -30.60 28.16
CA ASN A 131 15.15 -31.41 29.28
C ASN A 131 15.07 -32.93 28.96
N GLY A 132 15.56 -33.78 29.90
CA GLY A 132 15.57 -35.22 29.73
C GLY A 132 14.18 -35.87 29.58
N THR A 133 13.06 -35.18 29.87
CA THR A 133 11.70 -35.64 29.63
C THR A 133 11.15 -35.13 28.26
N GLY A 134 11.95 -34.40 27.48
CA GLY A 134 11.54 -33.82 26.20
C GLY A 134 10.77 -32.49 26.33
N ALA A 135 10.53 -31.98 27.51
CA ALA A 135 9.85 -30.71 27.70
C ALA A 135 10.77 -29.52 27.32
N ALA A 136 10.21 -28.51 26.63
CA ALA A 136 10.92 -27.28 26.28
C ALA A 136 11.23 -26.46 27.54
N VAL A 137 12.49 -26.10 27.72
CA VAL A 137 12.98 -25.27 28.82
C VAL A 137 13.23 -23.84 28.37
N TRP A 138 13.63 -23.67 27.12
CA TRP A 138 13.91 -22.40 26.46
C TRP A 138 13.68 -22.52 24.95
N SER A 139 13.23 -21.45 24.32
CA SER A 139 13.14 -21.38 22.87
C SER A 139 13.49 -20.00 22.32
N SER A 140 13.99 -19.93 21.06
CA SER A 140 14.24 -18.68 20.38
C SER A 140 12.96 -17.87 20.15
N PHE A 141 11.82 -18.54 19.96
CA PHE A 141 10.51 -17.90 19.77
C PHE A 141 9.97 -17.24 21.05
N ASP A 142 10.35 -17.75 22.22
CA ASP A 142 9.99 -17.11 23.49
C ASP A 142 10.93 -15.95 23.85
N ASN A 143 12.10 -15.91 23.20
CA ASN A 143 13.13 -14.88 23.38
C ASN A 143 13.42 -14.18 22.04
N PRO A 144 12.43 -13.48 21.44
CA PRO A 144 12.59 -12.80 20.16
C PRO A 144 13.63 -11.68 20.29
N THR A 145 14.36 -11.41 19.20
CA THR A 145 15.32 -10.31 19.13
C THR A 145 14.77 -9.14 18.34
N ASP A 146 14.85 -9.16 17.05
CA ASP A 146 14.39 -8.10 16.15
C ASP A 146 13.35 -8.58 15.11
N THR A 147 13.08 -9.89 15.06
CA THR A 147 12.28 -10.52 14.02
C THR A 147 11.19 -11.42 14.60
N ILE A 148 10.04 -11.50 13.92
CA ILE A 148 8.95 -12.45 14.15
C ILE A 148 8.72 -13.21 12.84
N VAL A 149 8.69 -14.55 12.93
CA VAL A 149 8.40 -15.46 11.80
C VAL A 149 7.00 -16.06 11.93
N PRO A 150 6.44 -16.66 10.87
CA PRO A 150 5.21 -17.44 10.97
C PRO A 150 5.31 -18.52 12.04
N SER A 151 4.19 -18.87 12.65
CA SER A 151 4.11 -19.81 13.78
C SER A 151 4.66 -19.30 15.12
N GLN A 152 5.31 -18.14 15.15
CA GLN A 152 5.76 -17.48 16.37
C GLN A 152 4.67 -16.58 16.95
N ASN A 153 4.23 -16.86 18.17
CA ASN A 153 3.30 -16.03 18.91
C ASN A 153 4.02 -14.92 19.68
N PHE A 154 3.77 -13.67 19.31
CA PHE A 154 4.31 -12.51 20.00
C PHE A 154 3.26 -11.95 20.95
N THR A 155 3.48 -12.14 22.24
CA THR A 155 2.54 -11.80 23.32
C THR A 155 2.92 -10.52 24.05
N VAL A 156 1.98 -9.98 24.84
CA VAL A 156 2.26 -8.85 25.73
C VAL A 156 3.43 -9.20 26.66
N GLY A 157 4.39 -8.29 26.78
CA GLY A 157 5.61 -8.47 27.57
C GLY A 157 6.84 -8.88 26.74
N LYS A 158 6.65 -9.47 25.54
CA LYS A 158 7.75 -9.64 24.59
C LYS A 158 8.06 -8.32 23.88
N VAL A 159 9.34 -8.08 23.56
CA VAL A 159 9.81 -6.83 22.94
C VAL A 159 10.80 -7.17 21.83
N LEU A 160 10.58 -6.64 20.62
CA LEU A 160 11.65 -6.59 19.62
C LEU A 160 12.52 -5.36 19.87
N ARG A 161 13.84 -5.51 19.66
CA ARG A 161 14.81 -4.43 19.86
C ARG A 161 15.79 -4.35 18.69
N SER A 162 16.07 -3.10 18.29
CA SER A 162 17.11 -2.80 17.30
C SER A 162 17.73 -1.43 17.64
N GLY A 163 18.95 -1.41 18.20
CA GLY A 163 19.58 -0.20 18.71
C GLY A 163 18.72 0.51 19.77
N MET A 164 18.36 1.77 19.52
CA MET A 164 17.52 2.59 20.40
C MET A 164 16.03 2.34 20.23
N TYR A 165 15.64 1.51 19.27
CA TYR A 165 14.25 1.26 18.93
C TYR A 165 13.71 0.00 19.55
N SER A 166 12.44 0.04 19.93
CA SER A 166 11.71 -1.12 20.43
C SER A 166 10.28 -1.18 19.86
N PHE A 167 9.80 -2.42 19.65
CA PHE A 167 8.46 -2.72 19.20
C PHE A 167 7.74 -3.59 20.21
N LYS A 168 6.53 -3.23 20.60
CA LYS A 168 5.75 -3.86 21.67
C LYS A 168 4.28 -4.04 21.28
N LEU A 169 3.68 -5.13 21.76
CA LEU A 169 2.24 -5.31 21.83
C LEU A 169 1.74 -4.91 23.21
N VAL A 170 0.81 -3.97 23.27
CA VAL A 170 0.23 -3.47 24.53
C VAL A 170 -1.06 -4.24 24.86
N LYS A 171 -1.45 -4.29 26.13
CA LYS A 171 -2.62 -5.04 26.63
C LYS A 171 -3.94 -4.67 25.94
N ASN A 172 -4.08 -3.45 25.45
CA ASN A 172 -5.26 -3.00 24.70
C ASN A 172 -5.26 -3.42 23.23
N GLY A 173 -4.28 -4.24 22.78
CA GLY A 173 -4.14 -4.68 21.39
C GLY A 173 -3.45 -3.66 20.47
N ASN A 174 -2.85 -2.60 21.01
CA ASN A 174 -2.08 -1.66 20.19
C ASN A 174 -0.64 -2.14 20.01
N LEU A 175 -0.15 -2.00 18.78
CA LEU A 175 1.26 -2.15 18.43
C LEU A 175 1.92 -0.78 18.53
N THR A 176 3.06 -0.70 19.17
CA THR A 176 3.77 0.55 19.41
C THR A 176 5.23 0.45 19.02
N LEU A 177 5.73 1.48 18.31
CA LEU A 177 7.16 1.71 18.11
C LEU A 177 7.61 2.83 19.05
N LEU A 178 8.69 2.55 19.77
CA LEU A 178 9.25 3.49 20.75
C LEU A 178 10.72 3.75 20.43
N TRP A 179 11.12 4.98 20.66
CA TRP A 179 12.52 5.37 20.73
C TRP A 179 12.96 5.49 22.20
N ASN A 180 14.09 4.90 22.54
CA ASN A 180 14.66 4.85 23.91
C ASN A 180 13.65 4.39 24.96
N ASP A 181 12.77 3.41 24.60
CA ASP A 181 11.69 2.85 25.42
C ASP A 181 10.68 3.88 26.00
N SER A 182 10.78 5.16 25.63
CA SER A 182 10.01 6.26 26.22
C SER A 182 9.13 7.00 25.22
N ILE A 183 9.64 7.34 24.03
CA ILE A 183 8.93 8.15 23.04
C ILE A 183 8.21 7.25 22.05
N VAL A 184 6.87 7.25 22.08
CA VAL A 184 6.01 6.51 21.16
C VAL A 184 5.83 7.33 19.89
N TYR A 185 6.54 6.99 18.81
CA TYR A 185 6.45 7.74 17.55
C TYR A 185 5.52 7.07 16.52
N TRP A 186 5.09 5.84 16.75
CA TRP A 186 4.10 5.15 15.94
C TRP A 186 3.22 4.25 16.80
N ASN A 187 1.94 4.21 16.48
CA ASN A 187 0.95 3.42 17.18
C ASN A 187 -0.14 2.97 16.19
N GLN A 188 -0.42 1.68 16.12
CA GLN A 188 -1.51 1.12 15.35
C GLN A 188 -2.13 -0.06 16.09
N GLY A 189 -3.46 -0.14 16.14
CA GLY A 189 -4.14 -1.23 16.80
C GLY A 189 -5.65 -1.19 16.62
N LEU A 190 -6.35 -1.97 17.44
CA LEU A 190 -7.81 -2.15 17.38
C LEU A 190 -8.59 -0.85 17.62
N ASN A 191 -7.99 0.12 18.30
CA ASN A 191 -8.63 1.40 18.62
C ASN A 191 -8.64 2.41 17.46
N SER A 192 -8.00 2.12 16.35
CA SER A 192 -7.91 3.06 15.20
C SER A 192 -9.12 2.99 14.26
N SER A 193 -10.04 2.08 14.45
CA SER A 193 -11.26 1.93 13.64
C SER A 193 -12.54 1.95 14.47
N VAL A 194 -13.20 3.11 14.45
CA VAL A 194 -14.67 3.37 14.41
C VAL A 194 -15.60 2.60 15.38
N THR A 195 -15.14 1.83 16.34
CA THR A 195 -16.04 1.24 17.34
C THR A 195 -15.65 1.71 18.74
N ASN A 196 -16.47 2.57 19.33
CA ASN A 196 -16.36 3.05 20.73
C ASN A 196 -16.51 1.94 21.80
N ASN A 197 -16.50 0.67 21.42
CA ASN A 197 -16.52 -0.48 22.30
C ASN A 197 -15.27 -1.34 22.03
N THR A 198 -14.12 -0.90 22.56
CA THR A 198 -12.97 -1.80 22.65
C THR A 198 -13.23 -2.85 23.71
N PRO A 199 -13.33 -4.14 23.34
CA PRO A 199 -13.41 -5.19 24.33
C PRO A 199 -12.11 -5.15 25.15
N ASN A 200 -12.21 -5.22 26.48
CA ASN A 200 -11.06 -5.43 27.34
C ASN A 200 -10.42 -6.77 26.96
N LEU A 201 -9.34 -6.73 26.19
CA LEU A 201 -8.61 -7.90 25.75
C LEU A 201 -8.03 -8.65 26.96
N THR A 202 -7.95 -9.96 26.87
CA THR A 202 -7.50 -10.82 27.97
C THR A 202 -6.02 -11.15 27.82
N SER A 203 -5.63 -11.62 26.63
CA SER A 203 -4.26 -12.03 26.31
C SER A 203 -4.00 -11.86 24.82
N PRO A 204 -3.90 -10.60 24.33
CA PRO A 204 -3.70 -10.38 22.91
C PRO A 204 -2.36 -10.95 22.45
N THR A 205 -2.37 -11.53 21.26
CA THR A 205 -1.22 -12.17 20.63
C THR A 205 -1.11 -11.68 19.19
N LEU A 206 0.06 -11.17 18.81
CA LEU A 206 0.38 -10.82 17.43
C LEU A 206 0.98 -12.05 16.74
N GLY A 207 0.50 -12.35 15.55
CA GLY A 207 1.01 -13.42 14.68
C GLY A 207 1.07 -13.00 13.24
N LEU A 208 2.11 -13.43 12.53
CA LEU A 208 2.22 -13.32 11.10
C LEU A 208 1.83 -14.65 10.46
N GLN A 209 0.81 -14.66 9.63
CA GLN A 209 0.41 -15.86 8.90
C GLN A 209 1.39 -16.15 7.75
N PRO A 210 1.61 -17.44 7.37
CA PRO A 210 2.49 -17.78 6.24
C PRO A 210 2.10 -17.11 4.93
N ILE A 211 0.81 -16.83 4.74
CA ILE A 211 0.26 -16.12 3.58
C ILE A 211 0.50 -14.62 3.60
N GLY A 212 1.14 -14.06 4.65
CA GLY A 212 1.52 -12.65 4.71
C GLY A 212 0.50 -11.74 5.39
N ILE A 213 -0.38 -12.26 6.25
CA ILE A 213 -1.34 -11.46 7.02
C ILE A 213 -0.83 -11.30 8.45
N LEU A 214 -0.68 -10.07 8.91
CA LEU A 214 -0.36 -9.74 10.31
C LEU A 214 -1.65 -9.57 11.09
N THR A 215 -1.84 -10.37 12.14
CA THR A 215 -3.10 -10.43 12.91
C THR A 215 -2.87 -10.29 14.41
N ILE A 216 -3.86 -9.73 15.09
CA ILE A 216 -3.98 -9.78 16.57
C ILE A 216 -5.13 -10.72 16.91
N ALA A 217 -4.83 -11.77 17.65
CA ALA A 217 -5.80 -12.71 18.20
C ALA A 217 -5.97 -12.50 19.71
N ASP A 218 -7.19 -12.67 20.21
CA ASP A 218 -7.52 -12.67 21.64
C ASP A 218 -8.76 -13.53 21.86
N PRO A 219 -8.88 -14.29 22.98
CA PRO A 219 -10.05 -15.12 23.26
C PRO A 219 -11.39 -14.38 23.27
N LYS A 220 -11.38 -13.06 23.46
CA LYS A 220 -12.58 -12.21 23.42
C LYS A 220 -12.93 -11.68 22.04
N LEU A 221 -12.05 -11.85 21.06
CA LEU A 221 -12.35 -11.48 19.68
C LEU A 221 -12.99 -12.66 18.96
N PRO A 222 -14.10 -12.46 18.25
CA PRO A 222 -14.78 -13.55 17.51
C PRO A 222 -13.91 -14.07 16.36
N THR A 223 -13.03 -13.21 15.81
CA THR A 223 -12.04 -13.52 14.79
C THR A 223 -10.77 -12.72 15.05
N ALA A 224 -9.62 -13.22 14.61
CA ALA A 224 -8.39 -12.46 14.69
C ALA A 224 -8.51 -11.15 13.89
N ALA A 225 -8.14 -10.05 14.53
CA ALA A 225 -8.16 -8.73 13.91
C ALA A 225 -6.94 -8.56 13.01
N ILE A 226 -7.16 -8.11 11.80
CA ILE A 226 -6.10 -7.90 10.82
C ILE A 226 -5.48 -6.53 11.03
N VAL A 227 -4.15 -6.48 11.12
CA VAL A 227 -3.37 -5.26 11.30
C VAL A 227 -2.77 -4.79 9.97
N ALA A 228 -2.19 -5.72 9.21
CA ALA A 228 -1.53 -5.41 7.96
C ALA A 228 -1.51 -6.64 7.03
N TYR A 229 -1.30 -6.36 5.76
CA TYR A 229 -1.06 -7.35 4.72
C TYR A 229 0.31 -7.10 4.11
N SER A 230 1.02 -8.17 3.87
CA SER A 230 2.12 -8.18 2.92
C SER A 230 1.57 -7.91 1.51
N ASN A 231 2.23 -7.10 0.69
CA ASN A 231 1.72 -6.82 -0.65
C ASN A 231 1.85 -8.01 -1.63
N ASP A 232 2.56 -9.06 -1.21
CA ASP A 232 2.61 -10.37 -1.86
C ASP A 232 1.77 -11.41 -1.10
N TYR A 233 0.80 -10.95 -0.27
CA TYR A 233 -0.04 -11.89 0.47
C TYR A 233 -0.73 -12.85 -0.49
N ALA A 234 -0.75 -14.11 -0.05
CA ALA A 234 -1.33 -15.21 -0.80
C ALA A 234 -0.67 -15.55 -2.14
N GLU A 235 0.50 -15.01 -2.48
CA GLU A 235 1.34 -15.59 -3.54
C GLU A 235 1.80 -16.98 -3.10
N ALA A 236 1.59 -17.96 -3.99
CA ALA A 236 2.00 -19.35 -3.77
C ALA A 236 3.50 -19.50 -4.04
N GLY A 237 4.17 -20.36 -3.26
CA GLY A 237 5.59 -20.69 -3.43
C GLY A 237 6.27 -20.94 -2.07
N ASP A 238 7.50 -21.43 -2.12
CA ASP A 238 8.36 -21.60 -0.95
C ASP A 238 8.92 -20.24 -0.51
N ILE A 239 8.05 -19.39 0.05
CA ILE A 239 8.36 -18.03 0.45
C ILE A 239 8.22 -17.90 1.97
N LEU A 240 9.31 -17.56 2.64
CA LEU A 240 9.25 -17.13 4.03
C LEU A 240 8.90 -15.65 4.11
N ARG A 241 7.83 -15.32 4.82
CA ARG A 241 7.48 -13.94 5.17
C ARG A 241 7.79 -13.72 6.66
N PHE A 242 8.41 -12.60 6.98
CA PHE A 242 8.79 -12.30 8.37
C PHE A 242 8.67 -10.82 8.67
N LEU A 243 8.33 -10.50 9.91
CA LEU A 243 8.25 -9.14 10.44
C LEU A 243 9.57 -8.80 11.13
N LYS A 244 10.20 -7.68 10.75
CA LYS A 244 11.50 -7.26 11.31
C LYS A 244 11.50 -5.81 11.73
N LEU A 245 12.04 -5.54 12.92
CA LEU A 245 12.40 -4.19 13.38
C LEU A 245 13.83 -3.89 12.90
N GLU A 246 13.94 -2.97 11.96
CA GLU A 246 15.24 -2.57 11.40
C GLU A 246 15.96 -1.54 12.27
N SER A 247 17.28 -1.39 12.04
CA SER A 247 18.11 -0.40 12.76
C SER A 247 17.79 1.05 12.45
N ASP A 248 16.94 1.27 11.43
CA ASP A 248 16.41 2.58 11.07
C ASP A 248 15.11 2.95 11.82
N GLY A 249 14.68 2.10 12.75
CA GLY A 249 13.51 2.31 13.60
C GLY A 249 12.17 1.95 12.98
N ASN A 250 12.14 1.39 11.78
CA ASN A 250 10.89 0.98 11.15
C ASN A 250 10.67 -0.52 11.28
N VAL A 251 9.41 -0.93 11.40
CA VAL A 251 9.01 -2.34 11.34
C VAL A 251 8.49 -2.64 9.95
N ARG A 252 9.03 -3.70 9.34
CA ARG A 252 8.68 -4.10 7.98
C ARG A 252 8.34 -5.58 7.89
N ILE A 253 7.42 -5.92 6.99
CA ILE A 253 7.23 -7.30 6.55
C ILE A 253 8.11 -7.50 5.30
N TYR A 254 8.92 -8.52 5.35
CA TYR A 254 9.75 -8.98 4.24
C TYR A 254 9.27 -10.32 3.73
N SER A 255 9.57 -10.61 2.47
CA SER A 255 9.51 -11.95 1.89
C SER A 255 10.85 -12.36 1.32
N SER A 256 11.18 -13.65 1.44
CA SER A 256 12.37 -14.27 0.87
C SER A 256 12.00 -15.62 0.28
N SER A 257 12.35 -15.85 -0.98
CA SER A 257 12.17 -17.15 -1.62
C SER A 257 13.27 -18.11 -1.15
N LYS A 258 12.92 -19.39 -0.99
CA LYS A 258 13.86 -20.41 -0.54
C LYS A 258 15.11 -20.43 -1.43
N GLY A 259 16.29 -20.26 -0.82
CA GLY A 259 17.57 -20.28 -1.49
C GLY A 259 17.99 -18.98 -2.20
N SER A 260 17.16 -17.94 -2.28
CA SER A 260 17.53 -16.69 -2.98
C SER A 260 18.55 -15.83 -2.21
N GLY A 261 18.49 -15.85 -0.89
CA GLY A 261 19.26 -14.92 -0.04
C GLY A 261 18.76 -13.46 -0.04
N ASP A 262 17.81 -13.12 -0.90
CA ASP A 262 17.25 -11.78 -0.99
C ASP A 262 16.09 -11.60 -0.02
N LYS A 263 15.98 -10.41 0.56
CA LYS A 263 14.81 -9.97 1.32
C LYS A 263 14.12 -8.81 0.57
N ILE A 264 12.85 -8.99 0.23
CA ILE A 264 12.07 -7.98 -0.47
C ILE A 264 11.09 -7.37 0.53
N GLU A 265 11.14 -6.04 0.69
CA GLU A 265 10.19 -5.32 1.54
C GLU A 265 8.79 -5.39 0.96
N ARG A 266 7.82 -5.77 1.79
CA ARG A 266 6.42 -5.95 1.40
C ARG A 266 5.44 -5.04 2.13
N TRP A 267 5.79 -4.56 3.30
CA TRP A 267 5.03 -3.60 4.08
C TRP A 267 5.94 -2.91 5.10
N ALA A 268 5.63 -1.66 5.41
CA ALA A 268 6.32 -0.88 6.44
C ALA A 268 5.31 -0.19 7.36
N ALA A 269 5.60 -0.17 8.66
CA ALA A 269 4.76 0.47 9.66
C ALA A 269 4.74 1.99 9.49
N VAL A 270 5.90 2.60 9.27
CA VAL A 270 6.06 4.03 9.01
C VAL A 270 6.33 4.22 7.53
N THR A 271 5.38 4.79 6.81
CA THR A 271 5.47 4.99 5.35
C THR A 271 6.44 6.09 4.94
N ASP A 272 6.62 7.09 5.79
CA ASP A 272 7.58 8.19 5.60
C ASP A 272 8.71 8.03 6.61
N GLN A 273 9.86 7.55 6.15
CA GLN A 273 11.01 7.23 7.01
C GLN A 273 11.51 8.44 7.82
N CYS A 274 11.34 9.67 7.30
CA CYS A 274 11.71 10.88 8.03
C CYS A 274 10.78 11.20 9.22
N GLN A 275 9.64 10.49 9.36
CA GLN A 275 8.77 10.57 10.53
C GLN A 275 9.19 9.61 11.66
N VAL A 276 10.16 8.74 11.42
CA VAL A 276 10.76 7.93 12.48
C VAL A 276 11.58 8.84 13.40
N PHE A 277 11.19 8.88 14.68
CA PHE A 277 11.89 9.71 15.67
C PHE A 277 13.35 9.27 15.82
N GLY A 278 14.28 10.21 15.70
CA GLY A 278 15.71 9.95 15.85
C GLY A 278 16.39 9.31 14.64
N TYR A 279 15.72 9.17 13.49
CA TYR A 279 16.31 8.56 12.29
C TYR A 279 17.61 9.24 11.86
N CYS A 280 17.67 10.56 11.90
CA CYS A 280 18.88 11.34 11.60
C CYS A 280 19.69 11.75 12.83
N GLY A 281 19.53 11.08 13.95
CA GLY A 281 20.23 11.41 15.18
C GLY A 281 19.84 12.77 15.77
N ASN A 282 20.56 13.18 16.84
CA ASN A 282 20.30 14.43 17.52
C ASN A 282 20.66 15.63 16.64
N MET A 283 19.80 16.66 16.59
CA MET A 283 19.95 17.88 15.76
C MET A 283 20.10 17.58 14.27
N GLY A 284 19.88 16.36 13.81
CA GLY A 284 19.84 16.02 12.39
C GLY A 284 18.52 16.34 11.75
N ILE A 285 18.56 16.79 10.49
CA ILE A 285 17.39 17.07 9.66
C ILE A 285 17.27 15.97 8.61
N CYS A 286 16.14 15.24 8.65
CA CYS A 286 15.79 14.26 7.63
C CYS A 286 15.07 14.95 6.46
N SER A 287 15.50 14.69 5.25
CA SER A 287 14.87 15.13 4.00
C SER A 287 14.98 14.04 2.96
N TYR A 288 14.37 14.23 1.79
CA TYR A 288 14.45 13.28 0.68
C TYR A 288 15.28 13.84 -0.48
N ASN A 289 16.12 12.96 -1.03
CA ASN A 289 16.68 13.15 -2.36
C ASN A 289 16.01 12.10 -3.27
N ASP A 290 15.12 12.56 -4.14
CA ASP A 290 14.16 11.73 -4.87
C ASP A 290 13.32 10.85 -3.92
N SER A 291 13.59 9.57 -3.86
CA SER A 291 12.88 8.61 -2.99
C SER A 291 13.68 8.17 -1.75
N ASN A 292 14.96 8.58 -1.63
CA ASN A 292 15.83 8.12 -0.55
C ASN A 292 15.88 9.15 0.57
N PRO A 293 15.66 8.75 1.84
CA PRO A 293 15.83 9.63 2.98
C PRO A 293 17.33 9.93 3.19
N ILE A 294 17.64 11.21 3.35
CA ILE A 294 18.99 11.69 3.60
C ILE A 294 19.03 12.50 4.89
N CYS A 295 20.16 12.46 5.58
CA CYS A 295 20.41 13.21 6.82
C CYS A 295 21.40 14.33 6.57
N GLY A 296 21.10 15.50 7.14
CA GLY A 296 21.99 16.66 7.08
C GLY A 296 21.95 17.50 8.35
N CYS A 297 22.93 18.41 8.50
CA CYS A 297 22.94 19.35 9.61
C CYS A 297 22.12 20.62 9.25
N PRO A 298 21.53 21.31 10.25
CA PRO A 298 20.67 22.46 10.02
C PRO A 298 21.37 23.62 9.29
N SER A 299 22.67 23.87 9.61
CA SER A 299 23.49 24.91 8.99
C SER A 299 24.97 24.64 9.23
N LEU A 300 25.86 25.48 8.68
CA LEU A 300 27.30 25.41 8.98
C LEU A 300 27.68 25.81 10.40
N ASN A 301 26.73 26.29 11.23
CA ASN A 301 26.93 26.43 12.69
C ASN A 301 26.99 25.07 13.42
N PHE A 302 26.68 23.99 12.71
CA PHE A 302 26.70 22.60 13.18
C PHE A 302 27.74 21.80 12.41
N GLU A 303 28.15 20.70 12.99
CA GLU A 303 29.02 19.70 12.35
C GLU A 303 28.47 18.29 12.60
N PRO A 304 28.67 17.34 11.66
CA PRO A 304 28.29 15.94 11.89
C PRO A 304 29.00 15.35 13.09
N VAL A 305 28.31 14.53 13.90
CA VAL A 305 28.90 13.75 14.98
C VAL A 305 29.89 12.73 14.43
N ASP A 306 29.53 12.05 13.37
CA ASP A 306 30.39 11.17 12.57
C ASP A 306 30.33 11.59 11.08
N PRO A 307 31.44 12.05 10.49
CA PRO A 307 31.47 12.38 9.07
C PRO A 307 31.20 11.23 8.11
N LYS A 308 31.32 9.98 8.57
CA LYS A 308 31.10 8.76 7.77
C LYS A 308 29.67 8.24 7.87
N ASP A 309 28.95 8.57 8.94
CA ASP A 309 27.56 8.17 9.13
C ASP A 309 26.70 9.38 9.51
N SER A 310 26.04 9.95 8.53
CA SER A 310 25.17 11.12 8.70
C SER A 310 23.97 10.88 9.64
N ARG A 311 23.62 9.62 9.94
CA ARG A 311 22.54 9.27 10.86
C ARG A 311 22.91 9.41 12.33
N GLN A 312 24.21 9.59 12.66
CA GLN A 312 24.64 9.87 14.02
C GLN A 312 24.27 11.28 14.52
N GLY A 313 23.73 12.12 13.62
CA GLY A 313 23.26 13.45 13.94
C GLY A 313 24.32 14.52 13.85
N CYS A 314 23.98 15.68 14.41
CA CYS A 314 24.81 16.86 14.39
C CYS A 314 25.04 17.41 15.80
N ARG A 315 26.12 18.14 15.99
CA ARG A 315 26.40 18.91 17.22
C ARG A 315 26.70 20.36 16.86
N ARG A 316 26.39 21.26 17.78
CA ARG A 316 26.78 22.66 17.62
C ARG A 316 28.29 22.79 17.66
N LYS A 317 28.88 23.59 16.78
CA LYS A 317 30.30 23.94 16.83
C LYS A 317 30.63 24.76 18.06
N MET A 318 29.67 25.51 18.60
CA MET A 318 29.76 26.27 19.82
C MET A 318 28.46 26.13 20.62
N GLU A 319 28.55 25.65 21.83
CA GLU A 319 27.40 25.46 22.70
C GLU A 319 26.80 26.82 23.14
N ILE A 320 25.49 26.86 23.35
CA ILE A 320 24.79 28.10 23.71
C ILE A 320 25.26 28.63 25.07
N LYS A 321 25.55 27.75 26.02
CA LYS A 321 26.04 28.11 27.36
C LYS A 321 27.41 28.81 27.37
N ASP A 322 28.25 28.46 26.39
CA ASP A 322 29.61 28.96 26.29
C ASP A 322 29.73 30.07 25.22
N CYS A 323 28.60 30.62 24.77
CA CYS A 323 28.56 31.58 23.68
C CYS A 323 29.07 32.95 24.09
N PRO A 324 30.21 33.42 23.55
CA PRO A 324 30.76 34.76 23.83
C PRO A 324 30.06 35.85 23.05
N GLN A 325 29.22 35.50 22.08
CA GLN A 325 28.48 36.40 21.20
C GLN A 325 26.99 36.39 21.53
N SER A 326 26.20 37.23 20.86
CA SER A 326 24.75 37.18 20.98
C SER A 326 24.21 35.85 20.38
N VAL A 327 23.29 35.22 21.11
CA VAL A 327 22.54 34.07 20.62
C VAL A 327 21.55 34.54 19.56
N THR A 328 21.49 33.85 18.44
CA THR A 328 20.53 34.11 17.34
C THR A 328 19.68 32.88 17.05
N MET A 329 18.58 33.05 16.34
CA MET A 329 17.73 31.93 15.85
C MET A 329 18.03 31.66 14.38
N LEU A 330 18.40 30.43 14.08
CA LEU A 330 18.42 29.91 12.71
C LEU A 330 16.99 29.56 12.31
N ASP A 331 16.54 30.13 11.20
CA ASP A 331 15.22 29.87 10.63
C ASP A 331 15.29 28.69 9.65
N LEU A 332 14.39 27.72 9.81
CA LEU A 332 14.31 26.50 9.00
C LEU A 332 12.88 26.41 8.44
N ASP A 333 12.69 26.91 7.22
CA ASP A 333 11.41 26.84 6.54
C ASP A 333 11.09 25.42 6.12
N HIS A 334 9.77 25.10 6.02
CA HIS A 334 9.29 23.77 5.66
C HIS A 334 9.89 22.64 6.51
N THR A 335 10.25 22.96 7.75
CA THR A 335 10.90 22.04 8.69
C THR A 335 10.09 21.93 9.96
N ARG A 336 10.06 20.74 10.53
CA ARG A 336 9.38 20.44 11.80
C ARG A 336 10.31 19.63 12.68
N PHE A 337 10.45 20.01 13.96
CA PHE A 337 10.99 19.10 14.97
C PHE A 337 9.90 18.15 15.44
N LEU A 338 10.11 16.86 15.24
CA LEU A 338 9.16 15.83 15.60
C LEU A 338 8.87 15.88 17.10
N THR A 339 7.58 15.92 17.45
CA THR A 339 7.10 16.04 18.83
C THR A 339 6.04 14.96 19.06
N TYR A 340 6.28 14.09 20.03
CA TYR A 340 5.41 12.96 20.36
C TYR A 340 5.14 12.93 21.86
N PRO A 341 4.07 12.26 22.34
CA PRO A 341 3.82 12.11 23.76
C PRO A 341 4.98 11.40 24.49
N PRO A 342 5.33 11.82 25.72
CA PRO A 342 4.65 12.81 26.57
C PRO A 342 5.02 14.26 26.31
N GLU A 343 5.91 14.55 25.37
CA GLU A 343 6.44 15.90 25.11
C GLU A 343 5.35 16.85 24.55
N THR A 344 4.37 16.32 23.79
CA THR A 344 3.25 17.11 23.26
C THR A 344 2.37 17.73 24.32
N ASP A 345 2.27 17.13 25.51
CA ASP A 345 1.29 17.53 26.52
C ASP A 345 1.79 18.68 27.40
N SER A 346 3.10 18.96 27.38
CA SER A 346 3.72 19.90 28.34
C SER A 346 4.26 21.19 27.73
N GLN A 347 4.31 21.33 26.39
CA GLN A 347 5.06 22.44 25.75
C GLN A 347 4.37 23.00 24.49
N ILE A 348 3.05 22.99 24.44
CA ILE A 348 2.26 23.56 23.36
C ILE A 348 1.78 24.95 23.78
N PHE A 349 1.96 25.94 22.91
CA PHE A 349 1.47 27.29 23.07
C PHE A 349 0.69 27.72 21.83
N PHE A 350 -0.29 28.60 22.02
CA PHE A 350 -1.06 29.22 20.95
C PHE A 350 -0.55 30.63 20.73
N VAL A 351 0.41 30.83 19.84
CA VAL A 351 1.04 32.12 19.58
C VAL A 351 1.36 32.26 18.07
N GLY A 352 1.41 33.51 17.61
CA GLY A 352 1.79 33.75 16.22
C GLY A 352 3.25 33.34 15.93
N ILE A 353 3.58 33.14 14.66
CA ILE A 353 4.88 32.63 14.16
C ILE A 353 6.06 33.43 14.74
N SER A 354 5.99 34.79 14.66
CA SER A 354 7.05 35.66 15.18
C SER A 354 7.19 35.57 16.70
N ALA A 355 6.07 35.42 17.43
CA ALA A 355 6.08 35.25 18.89
C ALA A 355 6.64 33.89 19.29
N CYS A 356 6.38 32.82 18.56
CA CYS A 356 6.96 31.49 18.76
C CYS A 356 8.50 31.55 18.69
N ARG A 357 9.05 32.23 17.69
CA ARG A 357 10.50 32.44 17.52
C ARG A 357 11.11 33.28 18.64
N LEU A 358 10.51 34.46 18.91
CA LEU A 358 11.04 35.41 19.90
C LEU A 358 10.95 34.88 21.33
N ASN A 359 9.86 34.25 21.69
CA ASN A 359 9.69 33.68 23.02
C ASN A 359 10.69 32.55 23.29
N CYS A 360 10.99 31.71 22.28
CA CYS A 360 12.05 30.71 22.43
C CYS A 360 13.44 31.36 22.56
N LEU A 361 13.74 32.45 21.81
CA LEU A 361 15.02 33.14 21.88
C LEU A 361 15.31 33.66 23.29
N VAL A 362 14.32 34.27 23.93
CA VAL A 362 14.49 34.88 25.28
C VAL A 362 14.28 33.92 26.43
N ASN A 363 13.73 32.74 26.18
CA ASN A 363 13.50 31.71 27.21
C ASN A 363 14.72 30.78 27.28
N ASP A 364 15.51 30.82 28.34
CA ASP A 364 16.72 29.98 28.51
C ASP A 364 16.48 28.48 28.35
N PRO A 365 15.41 27.88 28.91
CA PRO A 365 15.18 26.46 28.75
C PRO A 365 14.69 26.07 27.34
N CYS A 366 14.40 27.02 26.45
CA CYS A 366 14.03 26.70 25.06
C CYS A 366 15.28 26.61 24.17
N ASP A 367 15.47 25.49 23.52
CA ASP A 367 16.60 25.21 22.61
C ASP A 367 16.21 25.36 21.12
N ALA A 368 14.97 25.02 20.83
CA ALA A 368 14.36 25.13 19.51
C ALA A 368 12.85 25.29 19.62
N SER A 369 12.21 25.77 18.57
CA SER A 369 10.73 25.81 18.48
C SER A 369 10.26 25.49 17.07
N THR A 370 9.02 25.00 16.96
CA THR A 370 8.33 24.78 15.68
C THR A 370 7.01 25.50 15.71
N SER A 371 6.76 26.36 14.74
CA SER A 371 5.47 27.04 14.53
C SER A 371 4.75 26.40 13.35
N LEU A 372 3.46 26.07 13.52
CA LEU A 372 2.60 25.64 12.44
C LEU A 372 2.03 26.85 11.70
N SER A 373 2.15 26.87 10.37
CA SER A 373 1.62 27.90 9.48
C SER A 373 0.29 27.49 8.85
N ASP A 374 -0.46 26.61 9.54
CA ASP A 374 -1.76 26.07 9.11
C ASP A 374 -2.97 26.90 9.63
N GLY A 375 -2.71 28.04 10.25
CA GLY A 375 -3.73 28.90 10.84
C GLY A 375 -4.11 28.56 12.28
N THR A 376 -3.60 27.47 12.87
CA THR A 376 -3.89 27.07 14.26
C THR A 376 -3.16 27.93 15.28
N GLY A 377 -2.06 28.56 14.91
CA GLY A 377 -1.18 29.31 15.84
C GLY A 377 -0.43 28.40 16.83
N LEU A 378 -0.35 27.11 16.57
CA LEU A 378 0.35 26.16 17.44
C LEU A 378 1.86 26.37 17.36
N CYS A 379 2.48 26.48 18.53
CA CYS A 379 3.91 26.59 18.73
C CYS A 379 4.38 25.52 19.70
N TYR A 380 5.36 24.72 19.28
CA TYR A 380 5.96 23.65 20.09
C TYR A 380 7.36 24.10 20.52
N TYR A 381 7.60 24.20 21.82
CA TYR A 381 8.94 24.47 22.36
C TYR A 381 9.68 23.17 22.62
N LYS A 382 10.97 23.20 22.35
CA LYS A 382 11.91 22.12 22.64
C LYS A 382 12.90 22.57 23.71
N THR A 383 12.89 21.88 24.83
CA THR A 383 13.92 22.02 25.86
C THR A 383 15.21 21.33 25.43
N PRO A 384 16.38 21.65 26.04
CA PRO A 384 17.60 20.96 25.78
C PRO A 384 17.47 19.44 25.91
N GLY A 385 17.80 18.72 24.85
CA GLY A 385 17.62 17.28 24.77
C GLY A 385 17.83 16.78 23.35
N PHE A 386 17.00 15.82 22.94
CA PHE A 386 17.11 15.21 21.62
C PHE A 386 16.18 15.89 20.62
N LEU A 387 16.73 16.48 19.58
CA LEU A 387 16.01 17.15 18.49
C LEU A 387 16.03 16.29 17.23
N SER A 388 14.87 15.83 16.77
CA SER A 388 14.72 15.08 15.53
C SER A 388 14.00 15.94 14.49
N GLY A 389 14.71 16.39 13.44
CA GLY A 389 14.19 17.29 12.42
C GLY A 389 13.69 16.54 11.19
N TYR A 390 12.58 17.04 10.63
CA TYR A 390 12.00 16.58 9.37
C TYR A 390 11.72 17.75 8.45
N HIS A 391 12.24 17.70 7.22
CA HIS A 391 12.08 18.73 6.20
C HIS A 391 11.43 18.15 4.94
N THR A 392 10.38 18.81 4.47
CA THR A 392 9.81 18.58 3.12
C THR A 392 9.06 19.83 2.65
N PRO A 393 9.12 20.19 1.36
CA PRO A 393 8.40 21.38 0.82
C PRO A 393 6.89 21.38 1.06
N ALA A 394 6.30 20.22 1.38
CA ALA A 394 4.87 20.09 1.67
C ALA A 394 4.48 20.48 3.12
N LEU A 395 5.45 20.66 4.01
CA LEU A 395 5.18 21.08 5.39
C LEU A 395 4.81 22.56 5.48
N THR A 396 3.67 22.80 6.13
CA THR A 396 3.22 24.14 6.51
C THR A 396 3.73 24.49 7.92
N SER A 397 5.06 24.46 8.13
CA SER A 397 5.68 24.76 9.42
C SER A 397 7.05 25.40 9.21
N SER A 398 7.43 26.27 10.13
CA SER A 398 8.79 26.83 10.24
C SER A 398 9.35 26.50 11.61
N SER A 399 10.56 25.97 11.65
CA SER A 399 11.28 25.67 12.89
C SER A 399 12.42 26.64 13.10
N TYR A 400 12.75 26.84 14.35
CA TYR A 400 13.78 27.76 14.81
C TYR A 400 14.67 27.04 15.79
N ILE A 401 15.98 27.17 15.64
CA ILE A 401 16.98 26.60 16.55
C ILE A 401 18.02 27.64 16.97
N LYS A 402 18.36 27.71 18.27
CA LYS A 402 19.36 28.61 18.78
C LYS A 402 20.76 28.27 18.26
N VAL A 403 21.48 29.29 17.81
CA VAL A 403 22.90 29.22 17.42
C VAL A 403 23.70 30.33 18.06
N CYS A 404 24.95 30.09 18.33
CA CYS A 404 25.87 31.11 18.82
C CYS A 404 26.40 31.95 17.66
N GLY A 405 26.26 33.28 17.75
CA GLY A 405 26.72 34.22 16.73
C GLY A 405 25.82 34.29 15.48
N PRO A 406 26.35 34.76 14.35
CA PRO A 406 25.60 34.89 13.10
C PRO A 406 25.26 33.50 12.52
N VAL A 407 24.11 33.44 11.87
CA VAL A 407 23.71 32.25 11.12
C VAL A 407 24.60 32.10 9.88
N ILE A 408 25.18 30.90 9.70
CA ILE A 408 26.00 30.55 8.53
C ILE A 408 25.20 29.49 7.74
N PRO A 409 24.55 29.85 6.63
CA PRO A 409 23.71 28.91 5.88
C PRO A 409 24.55 27.81 5.23
N ASN A 410 23.94 26.65 5.00
CA ASN A 410 24.53 25.60 4.19
C ASN A 410 24.78 26.09 2.76
N PRO A 411 25.84 25.67 2.07
CA PRO A 411 26.04 25.96 0.67
C PRO A 411 24.86 25.38 -0.13
N PRO A 412 24.38 26.07 -1.17
CA PRO A 412 23.33 25.52 -2.02
C PRO A 412 23.78 24.17 -2.58
N SER A 413 22.91 23.16 -2.45
CA SER A 413 23.16 21.83 -3.01
C SER A 413 23.43 21.96 -4.51
N SER A 414 24.39 21.21 -5.01
CA SER A 414 24.98 21.32 -6.36
C SER A 414 24.02 21.10 -7.54
N LEU A 415 22.71 21.00 -7.32
CA LEU A 415 21.67 20.90 -8.34
C LEU A 415 21.20 22.27 -8.88
N ASP A 416 21.54 23.37 -8.20
CA ASP A 416 21.26 24.74 -8.70
C ASP A 416 22.48 25.43 -9.32
N SER A 417 23.45 24.66 -9.77
CA SER A 417 24.69 25.21 -10.35
C SER A 417 24.56 25.41 -11.84
N ALA A 418 23.97 26.52 -12.25
CA ALA A 418 24.33 27.14 -13.52
C ALA A 418 23.87 28.61 -13.62
N VAL A 419 24.34 29.50 -12.78
CA VAL A 419 24.65 30.89 -13.25
C VAL A 419 25.70 31.50 -12.30
N LYS A 420 26.97 31.37 -12.64
CA LYS A 420 28.00 32.22 -12.06
C LYS A 420 27.74 33.64 -12.53
N LYS A 421 27.12 34.46 -11.70
CA LYS A 421 27.16 35.93 -11.88
C LYS A 421 28.58 36.39 -11.62
N LYS A 422 29.29 36.66 -12.70
CA LYS A 422 30.54 37.40 -12.69
C LYS A 422 30.16 38.87 -12.51
N ASP A 423 30.39 39.42 -11.32
CA ASP A 423 30.18 40.84 -11.04
C ASP A 423 31.12 41.69 -11.91
N TRP A 424 30.60 42.11 -13.07
CA TRP A 424 31.24 43.09 -13.92
C TRP A 424 30.64 44.46 -13.57
N LYS A 425 31.37 45.26 -12.82
CA LYS A 425 31.02 46.64 -12.55
C LYS A 425 31.12 47.45 -13.84
N MET A 426 30.10 47.38 -14.68
CA MET A 426 29.96 48.28 -15.80
C MET A 426 29.39 49.62 -15.34
N ARG A 427 29.98 50.72 -15.83
CA ARG A 427 29.49 52.08 -15.54
C ARG A 427 28.05 52.21 -16.03
N ALA A 428 27.18 52.78 -15.22
CA ALA A 428 25.73 52.81 -15.45
C ALA A 428 25.31 53.38 -16.83
N TRP A 429 26.04 54.30 -17.39
CA TRP A 429 25.74 54.90 -18.71
C TRP A 429 25.96 53.91 -19.87
N ILE A 430 26.89 52.97 -19.76
CA ILE A 430 27.10 51.86 -20.74
C ILE A 430 25.92 50.93 -20.75
N VAL A 431 25.37 50.62 -19.56
CA VAL A 431 24.17 49.76 -19.43
C VAL A 431 22.97 50.45 -20.11
N VAL A 432 22.79 51.74 -19.90
CA VAL A 432 21.72 52.53 -20.54
C VAL A 432 21.87 52.54 -22.06
N LEU A 433 23.09 52.74 -22.60
CA LEU A 433 23.35 52.71 -24.05
C LEU A 433 23.09 51.31 -24.65
N VAL A 434 23.50 50.25 -23.98
CA VAL A 434 23.26 48.86 -24.44
C VAL A 434 21.75 48.53 -24.40
N VAL A 435 21.03 48.96 -23.35
CA VAL A 435 19.58 48.77 -23.26
C VAL A 435 18.82 49.53 -24.34
N VAL A 436 19.19 50.79 -24.62
CA VAL A 436 18.56 51.59 -25.68
C VAL A 436 18.89 51.02 -27.06
N ALA A 437 20.13 50.59 -27.31
CA ALA A 437 20.52 49.96 -28.56
C ALA A 437 19.84 48.59 -28.77
N SER A 438 19.70 47.80 -27.69
CA SER A 438 19.00 46.50 -27.75
C SER A 438 17.49 46.68 -27.99
N LEU A 439 16.85 47.69 -27.38
CA LEU A 439 15.43 48.00 -27.63
C LEU A 439 15.18 48.49 -29.05
N LEU A 440 16.08 49.34 -29.60
CA LEU A 440 16.00 49.79 -31.00
C LEU A 440 16.27 48.64 -31.99
N GLY A 441 17.20 47.75 -31.67
CA GLY A 441 17.47 46.52 -32.42
C GLY A 441 16.29 45.56 -32.40
N LEU A 442 15.65 45.36 -31.25
CA LEU A 442 14.45 44.55 -31.11
C LEU A 442 13.27 45.14 -31.90
N MET A 443 13.02 46.44 -31.83
CA MET A 443 11.96 47.10 -32.60
C MET A 443 12.19 47.01 -34.13
N ALA A 444 13.46 47.12 -34.56
CA ALA A 444 13.80 46.95 -35.97
C ALA A 444 13.66 45.50 -36.43
N LEU A 445 13.98 44.54 -35.55
CA LEU A 445 13.85 43.10 -35.80
C LEU A 445 12.37 42.70 -35.80
N GLU A 446 11.58 43.20 -34.85
CA GLU A 446 10.12 42.97 -34.81
C GLU A 446 9.43 43.61 -36.03
N GLY A 447 9.79 44.85 -36.38
CA GLY A 447 9.24 45.50 -37.57
C GLY A 447 9.64 44.80 -38.89
N GLY A 448 10.90 44.32 -38.96
CA GLY A 448 11.41 43.55 -40.09
C GLY A 448 10.75 42.15 -40.19
N LEU A 449 10.63 41.47 -39.07
CA LEU A 449 9.93 40.19 -38.96
C LEU A 449 8.43 40.34 -39.25
N TRP A 450 7.79 41.38 -38.71
CA TRP A 450 6.38 41.68 -38.99
C TRP A 450 6.14 42.01 -40.47
N TRP A 451 7.01 42.81 -41.10
CA TRP A 451 6.94 43.11 -42.53
C TRP A 451 7.19 41.88 -43.39
N TRP A 452 8.22 41.06 -43.06
CA TRP A 452 8.50 39.78 -43.72
C TRP A 452 7.36 38.79 -43.55
N PHE A 453 6.79 38.70 -42.32
CA PHE A 453 5.67 37.84 -41.99
C PHE A 453 4.37 38.26 -42.72
N CYS A 454 4.08 39.57 -42.80
CA CYS A 454 2.93 40.07 -43.55
C CYS A 454 3.07 39.89 -45.09
N ARG A 455 4.32 39.86 -45.60
CA ARG A 455 4.57 39.69 -47.03
C ARG A 455 4.66 38.23 -47.47
N ASN A 456 5.07 37.30 -46.57
CA ASN A 456 5.27 35.88 -46.85
C ASN A 456 4.33 34.95 -46.11
N SER A 457 3.30 35.43 -45.44
CA SER A 457 2.40 34.59 -44.67
C SER A 457 1.61 33.62 -45.57
N PRO A 458 1.97 32.31 -45.59
CA PRO A 458 1.02 31.29 -45.99
C PRO A 458 -0.06 31.24 -44.92
N SER A 459 -1.30 31.11 -45.31
CA SER A 459 -2.46 31.06 -44.43
C SER A 459 -2.24 30.14 -43.23
N PHE A 460 -2.27 30.70 -42.01
CA PHE A 460 -2.03 30.05 -40.71
C PHE A 460 -2.95 28.85 -40.44
N GLY A 461 -3.93 28.58 -41.30
CA GLY A 461 -4.78 27.42 -41.22
C GLY A 461 -4.18 26.08 -41.65
N ALA A 462 -3.08 26.08 -42.43
CA ALA A 462 -2.49 24.84 -42.95
C ALA A 462 -1.39 24.24 -42.04
N LEU A 463 -0.68 25.04 -41.28
CA LEU A 463 0.40 24.56 -40.38
C LEU A 463 -0.16 23.98 -39.08
N SER A 464 -1.21 24.56 -38.50
CA SER A 464 -1.87 24.01 -37.32
C SER A 464 -2.55 22.67 -37.61
N ALA A 465 -3.09 22.49 -38.81
CA ALA A 465 -3.67 21.22 -39.23
C ALA A 465 -2.62 20.13 -39.46
N GLN A 466 -1.43 20.49 -39.89
CA GLN A 466 -0.34 19.55 -40.16
C GLN A 466 0.38 19.11 -38.87
N TYR A 467 0.53 20.00 -37.88
CA TYR A 467 0.99 19.64 -36.54
C TYR A 467 -0.04 18.80 -35.78
N ALA A 468 -1.32 19.17 -35.86
CA ALA A 468 -2.41 18.38 -35.28
C ALA A 468 -2.55 16.98 -35.92
N LEU A 469 -2.24 16.83 -37.24
CA LEU A 469 -2.19 15.55 -37.93
C LEU A 469 -0.98 14.68 -37.49
N LEU A 470 0.19 15.32 -37.26
CA LEU A 470 1.38 14.62 -36.77
C LEU A 470 1.23 14.18 -35.30
N GLU A 471 0.63 15.02 -34.47
CA GLU A 471 0.32 14.72 -33.07
C GLU A 471 -0.77 13.63 -32.95
N TYR A 472 -1.76 13.67 -33.85
CA TYR A 472 -2.78 12.61 -33.96
C TYR A 472 -2.18 11.27 -34.46
N ALA A 473 -1.19 11.32 -35.34
CA ALA A 473 -0.48 10.13 -35.83
C ALA A 473 0.47 9.51 -34.77
N SER A 474 0.94 10.30 -33.81
CA SER A 474 1.78 9.82 -32.70
C SER A 474 1.01 9.07 -31.60
N GLY A 475 -0.33 9.15 -31.61
CA GLY A 475 -1.20 8.52 -30.61
C GLY A 475 -1.27 9.24 -29.26
N ALA A 476 -0.51 10.31 -29.05
CA ALA A 476 -0.56 11.09 -27.82
C ALA A 476 -1.86 11.91 -27.68
N PRO A 477 -2.43 12.07 -26.45
CA PRO A 477 -3.62 12.88 -26.24
C PRO A 477 -3.38 14.36 -26.58
N VAL A 478 -4.28 14.97 -27.33
CA VAL A 478 -4.20 16.37 -27.77
C VAL A 478 -4.81 17.30 -26.73
N GLN A 479 -4.18 18.44 -26.46
CA GLN A 479 -4.76 19.46 -25.60
C GLN A 479 -5.70 20.37 -26.41
N PHE A 480 -6.99 20.38 -26.04
CA PHE A 480 -8.03 21.23 -26.63
C PHE A 480 -8.30 22.48 -25.80
N SER A 481 -8.64 23.58 -26.44
CA SER A 481 -9.20 24.74 -25.73
C SER A 481 -10.68 24.52 -25.35
N TYR A 482 -11.13 25.19 -24.29
CA TYR A 482 -12.56 25.11 -23.89
C TYR A 482 -13.50 25.58 -25.00
N LYS A 483 -13.12 26.66 -25.73
CA LYS A 483 -13.92 27.19 -26.86
C LYS A 483 -14.04 26.20 -28.00
N GLU A 484 -13.03 25.39 -28.29
CA GLU A 484 -13.11 24.33 -29.31
C GLU A 484 -14.07 23.24 -28.90
N LEU A 485 -13.97 22.75 -27.64
CA LEU A 485 -14.89 21.72 -27.14
C LEU A 485 -16.32 22.24 -27.01
N GLN A 486 -16.51 23.50 -26.64
CA GLN A 486 -17.84 24.13 -26.62
C GLN A 486 -18.45 24.19 -28.01
N ARG A 487 -17.67 24.53 -29.06
CA ARG A 487 -18.13 24.51 -30.46
C ARG A 487 -18.41 23.08 -30.95
N SER A 488 -17.50 22.16 -30.66
CA SER A 488 -17.64 20.75 -31.05
C SER A 488 -18.87 20.07 -30.46
N THR A 489 -19.25 20.42 -29.24
CA THR A 489 -20.44 19.91 -28.54
C THR A 489 -21.70 20.75 -28.77
N LYS A 490 -21.64 21.80 -29.64
CA LYS A 490 -22.73 22.77 -29.86
C LYS A 490 -23.21 23.41 -28.54
N GLY A 491 -22.28 23.74 -27.65
CA GLY A 491 -22.60 24.30 -26.34
C GLY A 491 -23.08 23.24 -25.33
N PHE A 492 -22.55 22.01 -25.40
CA PHE A 492 -22.92 20.87 -24.53
C PHE A 492 -24.43 20.50 -24.64
N LYS A 493 -24.95 20.47 -25.87
CA LYS A 493 -26.38 20.29 -26.11
C LYS A 493 -26.83 18.84 -26.09
N GLU A 494 -26.06 17.94 -26.75
CA GLU A 494 -26.41 16.49 -26.87
C GLU A 494 -25.75 15.71 -25.75
N LYS A 495 -26.48 15.50 -24.64
CA LYS A 495 -26.04 14.76 -23.50
C LYS A 495 -26.17 13.27 -23.75
N LEU A 496 -25.08 12.51 -23.57
CA LEU A 496 -25.03 11.05 -23.69
C LEU A 496 -25.29 10.35 -22.36
N GLY A 497 -24.88 10.97 -21.27
CA GLY A 497 -25.04 10.41 -19.91
C GLY A 497 -24.61 11.39 -18.84
N ALA A 498 -24.97 11.08 -17.58
CA ALA A 498 -24.47 11.77 -16.40
C ALA A 498 -24.35 10.80 -15.23
N GLY A 499 -23.37 11.02 -14.37
CA GLY A 499 -23.15 10.23 -13.16
C GLY A 499 -22.47 11.07 -12.08
N GLY A 500 -22.07 10.43 -10.99
CA GLY A 500 -21.41 11.10 -9.86
C GLY A 500 -20.08 11.80 -10.20
N PHE A 501 -19.59 11.65 -11.41
CA PHE A 501 -18.32 12.18 -11.89
C PHE A 501 -18.46 13.30 -12.92
N GLY A 502 -19.69 13.69 -13.27
CA GLY A 502 -19.99 14.72 -14.25
C GLY A 502 -20.89 14.25 -15.39
N ALA A 503 -20.93 15.02 -16.48
CA ALA A 503 -21.77 14.76 -17.62
C ALA A 503 -20.94 14.50 -18.88
N VAL A 504 -21.46 13.60 -19.77
CA VAL A 504 -20.83 13.23 -21.04
C VAL A 504 -21.67 13.76 -22.18
N TYR A 505 -21.05 14.40 -23.16
CA TYR A 505 -21.70 15.02 -24.29
C TYR A 505 -21.11 14.52 -25.60
N LYS A 506 -21.96 14.39 -26.63
CA LYS A 506 -21.51 14.09 -27.97
C LYS A 506 -20.93 15.35 -28.63
N GLY A 507 -19.77 15.18 -29.26
CA GLY A 507 -19.08 16.25 -29.98
C GLY A 507 -18.66 15.80 -31.37
N ILE A 508 -18.44 16.78 -32.27
CA ILE A 508 -17.85 16.58 -33.59
C ILE A 508 -16.66 17.53 -33.72
N LEU A 509 -15.45 16.97 -33.79
CA LEU A 509 -14.24 17.76 -33.97
C LEU A 509 -14.14 18.38 -35.37
N ALA A 510 -13.23 19.33 -35.56
CA ALA A 510 -13.02 20.03 -36.84
C ALA A 510 -12.66 19.07 -37.99
N ASN A 511 -12.01 17.94 -37.70
CA ASN A 511 -11.70 16.87 -38.65
C ASN A 511 -12.87 15.91 -38.92
N ARG A 512 -14.09 16.23 -38.43
CA ARG A 512 -15.31 15.43 -38.51
C ARG A 512 -15.34 14.15 -37.68
N THR A 513 -14.34 13.94 -36.82
CA THR A 513 -14.35 12.81 -35.87
C THR A 513 -15.43 13.02 -34.83
N VAL A 514 -16.29 12.01 -34.63
CA VAL A 514 -17.31 12.00 -33.57
C VAL A 514 -16.61 11.57 -32.26
N VAL A 515 -16.84 12.33 -31.19
CA VAL A 515 -16.19 12.13 -29.88
C VAL A 515 -17.22 12.19 -28.74
N ALA A 516 -16.86 11.61 -27.62
CA ALA A 516 -17.56 11.79 -26.36
C ALA A 516 -16.72 12.74 -25.45
N VAL A 517 -17.33 13.82 -24.99
CA VAL A 517 -16.69 14.84 -24.17
C VAL A 517 -17.25 14.74 -22.75
N LYS A 518 -16.43 14.25 -21.80
CA LYS A 518 -16.77 14.14 -20.38
C LYS A 518 -16.37 15.43 -19.68
N GLN A 519 -17.32 16.13 -19.12
CA GLN A 519 -17.13 17.33 -18.32
C GLN A 519 -17.17 16.94 -16.84
N LEU A 520 -16.05 17.10 -16.15
CA LEU A 520 -15.93 16.79 -14.74
C LEU A 520 -16.45 17.93 -13.88
N GLU A 521 -17.20 17.61 -12.82
CA GLU A 521 -17.79 18.56 -11.89
C GLU A 521 -17.06 18.54 -10.52
N GLY A 522 -17.06 19.70 -9.82
CA GLY A 522 -16.40 19.85 -8.53
C GLY A 522 -14.95 20.32 -8.61
N ILE A 523 -14.58 21.35 -7.82
CA ILE A 523 -13.26 22.01 -7.92
C ILE A 523 -12.13 21.08 -7.48
N GLU A 524 -12.24 20.41 -6.34
CA GLU A 524 -11.16 19.55 -5.84
C GLU A 524 -11.28 18.11 -6.34
N GLN A 525 -12.49 17.57 -6.35
CA GLN A 525 -12.74 16.18 -6.73
C GLN A 525 -12.58 15.98 -8.24
N GLY A 526 -13.07 16.92 -9.04
CA GLY A 526 -12.93 16.92 -10.51
C GLY A 526 -11.46 17.06 -10.93
N GLU A 527 -10.67 17.89 -10.26
CA GLU A 527 -9.25 18.07 -10.54
C GLU A 527 -8.45 16.78 -10.25
N LYS A 528 -8.68 16.17 -9.11
CA LYS A 528 -7.99 14.92 -8.73
C LYS A 528 -8.31 13.79 -9.70
N GLN A 529 -9.56 13.68 -10.09
CA GLN A 529 -10.04 12.68 -11.02
C GLN A 529 -9.49 12.91 -12.43
N PHE A 530 -9.52 14.16 -12.91
CA PHE A 530 -8.93 14.55 -14.18
C PHE A 530 -7.46 14.16 -14.27
N ARG A 531 -6.66 14.51 -13.25
CA ARG A 531 -5.23 14.16 -13.21
C ARG A 531 -5.00 12.66 -13.24
N MET A 532 -5.81 11.91 -12.49
CA MET A 532 -5.70 10.46 -12.42
C MET A 532 -6.07 9.84 -13.77
N GLU A 533 -7.17 10.26 -14.37
CA GLU A 533 -7.64 9.74 -15.65
C GLU A 533 -6.65 10.03 -16.79
N VAL A 534 -6.13 11.27 -16.87
CA VAL A 534 -5.09 11.62 -17.85
C VAL A 534 -3.80 10.83 -17.60
N ALA A 535 -3.31 10.74 -16.35
CA ALA A 535 -2.07 10.03 -16.04
C ALA A 535 -2.16 8.52 -16.34
N THR A 536 -3.34 7.93 -16.17
CA THR A 536 -3.54 6.48 -16.34
C THR A 536 -3.74 6.10 -17.80
N ILE A 537 -4.64 6.82 -18.52
CA ILE A 537 -5.10 6.38 -19.85
C ILE A 537 -4.31 7.02 -21.01
N SER A 538 -3.55 8.10 -20.77
CA SER A 538 -2.83 8.79 -21.85
C SER A 538 -1.74 7.95 -22.51
N SER A 539 -1.19 6.97 -21.80
CA SER A 539 -0.13 6.07 -22.29
C SER A 539 -0.62 4.65 -22.62
N THR A 540 -1.94 4.38 -22.48
CA THR A 540 -2.50 3.05 -22.71
C THR A 540 -3.19 2.96 -24.07
N HIS A 541 -2.83 1.93 -24.86
CA HIS A 541 -3.42 1.67 -26.17
C HIS A 541 -3.75 0.19 -26.31
N HIS A 542 -5.04 -0.14 -26.21
CA HIS A 542 -5.52 -1.51 -26.37
C HIS A 542 -6.92 -1.54 -27.02
N LEU A 543 -7.21 -2.57 -27.81
CA LEU A 543 -8.50 -2.71 -28.52
C LEU A 543 -9.71 -2.68 -27.59
N ASN A 544 -9.56 -3.24 -26.39
CA ASN A 544 -10.62 -3.35 -25.39
C ASN A 544 -10.57 -2.26 -24.31
N LEU A 545 -9.91 -1.15 -24.56
CA LEU A 545 -9.93 0.06 -23.73
C LEU A 545 -10.42 1.24 -24.54
N VAL A 546 -11.18 2.14 -23.90
CA VAL A 546 -11.65 3.39 -24.54
C VAL A 546 -10.47 4.34 -24.67
N ARG A 547 -10.23 4.81 -25.90
CA ARG A 547 -9.10 5.69 -26.22
C ARG A 547 -9.36 7.12 -25.79
N LEU A 548 -8.43 7.72 -25.05
CA LEU A 548 -8.39 9.15 -24.80
C LEU A 548 -7.80 9.87 -26.02
N ILE A 549 -8.60 10.69 -26.68
CA ILE A 549 -8.18 11.50 -27.83
C ILE A 549 -7.50 12.78 -27.37
N GLY A 550 -7.97 13.36 -26.25
CA GLY A 550 -7.38 14.56 -25.73
C GLY A 550 -8.10 15.09 -24.49
N PHE A 551 -7.71 16.27 -24.03
CA PHE A 551 -8.25 16.86 -22.82
C PHE A 551 -8.23 18.39 -22.86
N CYS A 552 -9.02 19.03 -21.99
CA CYS A 552 -8.96 20.46 -21.72
C CYS A 552 -8.75 20.72 -20.23
N SER A 553 -7.74 21.58 -19.93
CA SER A 553 -7.39 21.98 -18.55
C SER A 553 -7.36 23.51 -18.38
N GLU A 554 -8.17 24.26 -19.14
CA GLU A 554 -8.23 25.72 -19.09
C GLU A 554 -9.01 26.24 -17.87
N GLY A 555 -8.38 27.08 -17.06
CA GLY A 555 -9.00 27.68 -15.87
C GLY A 555 -9.60 26.65 -14.95
N ARG A 556 -10.92 26.77 -14.68
CA ARG A 556 -11.67 25.82 -13.85
C ARG A 556 -12.29 24.66 -14.64
N HIS A 557 -12.08 24.61 -15.97
CA HIS A 557 -12.70 23.59 -16.82
C HIS A 557 -11.79 22.36 -16.91
N ARG A 558 -12.37 21.19 -16.64
CA ARG A 558 -11.71 19.88 -16.77
C ARG A 558 -12.58 19.00 -17.63
N LEU A 559 -12.13 18.81 -18.89
CA LEU A 559 -12.84 18.01 -19.88
C LEU A 559 -11.92 16.94 -20.45
N LEU A 560 -12.47 15.76 -20.65
CA LEU A 560 -11.77 14.63 -21.27
C LEU A 560 -12.49 14.28 -22.57
N VAL A 561 -11.72 14.02 -23.62
CA VAL A 561 -12.26 13.76 -24.97
C VAL A 561 -11.92 12.32 -25.36
N TYR A 562 -12.94 11.51 -25.49
CA TYR A 562 -12.82 10.08 -25.81
C TYR A 562 -13.35 9.76 -27.20
N GLU A 563 -12.94 8.62 -27.75
CA GLU A 563 -13.61 8.03 -28.89
C GLU A 563 -15.09 7.77 -28.59
N PHE A 564 -15.95 7.93 -29.61
CA PHE A 564 -17.39 7.79 -29.45
C PHE A 564 -17.83 6.33 -29.59
N MET A 565 -18.50 5.79 -28.56
CA MET A 565 -19.03 4.44 -28.56
C MET A 565 -20.47 4.46 -29.03
N LYS A 566 -20.74 3.83 -30.21
CA LYS A 566 -22.01 3.93 -30.91
C LYS A 566 -23.13 3.19 -30.19
N ASN A 567 -22.84 2.05 -29.60
CA ASN A 567 -23.80 1.19 -28.93
C ASN A 567 -23.97 1.47 -27.44
N GLY A 568 -23.29 2.52 -26.86
CA GLY A 568 -23.44 2.87 -25.46
C GLY A 568 -22.83 1.85 -24.52
N SER A 569 -23.41 1.62 -23.36
CA SER A 569 -22.90 0.77 -22.31
C SER A 569 -23.58 -0.60 -22.25
N LEU A 570 -22.91 -1.58 -21.69
CA LEU A 570 -23.37 -2.98 -21.61
C LEU A 570 -24.63 -3.15 -20.76
N ASP A 571 -24.81 -2.33 -19.73
CA ASP A 571 -25.99 -2.39 -18.86
C ASP A 571 -27.30 -2.08 -19.61
N ASP A 572 -27.25 -1.20 -20.61
CA ASP A 572 -28.39 -0.89 -21.50
C ASP A 572 -28.95 -2.13 -22.21
N PHE A 573 -28.12 -3.15 -22.45
CA PHE A 573 -28.51 -4.38 -23.15
C PHE A 573 -28.82 -5.53 -22.15
N LEU A 574 -28.07 -5.63 -21.07
CA LEU A 574 -28.27 -6.70 -20.10
C LEU A 574 -29.59 -6.53 -19.33
N PHE A 575 -29.92 -5.29 -18.98
CA PHE A 575 -31.06 -4.97 -18.10
C PHE A 575 -32.20 -4.23 -18.84
N ALA A 576 -32.22 -4.31 -20.16
CA ALA A 576 -33.33 -3.76 -20.97
C ALA A 576 -34.66 -4.39 -20.57
N THR A 577 -35.69 -3.54 -20.39
CA THR A 577 -37.09 -3.98 -20.17
C THR A 577 -37.70 -4.49 -21.44
N GLU A 578 -38.80 -5.29 -21.35
CA GLU A 578 -39.49 -5.85 -22.51
C GLU A 578 -40.01 -4.78 -23.49
N GLU A 579 -40.27 -3.56 -23.01
CA GLU A 579 -40.66 -2.41 -23.83
C GLU A 579 -39.53 -1.91 -24.74
N GLN A 580 -38.26 -2.26 -24.44
CA GLN A 580 -37.06 -1.89 -25.20
C GLN A 580 -36.61 -3.05 -26.12
N SER A 581 -37.53 -3.75 -26.77
CA SER A 581 -37.30 -5.00 -27.52
C SER A 581 -36.24 -4.97 -28.63
N GLY A 582 -35.62 -3.81 -28.91
CA GLY A 582 -34.50 -3.69 -29.87
C GLY A 582 -33.10 -3.82 -29.28
N LYS A 583 -32.95 -3.87 -27.94
CA LYS A 583 -31.67 -3.99 -27.26
C LYS A 583 -31.45 -5.40 -26.69
N PHE A 584 -31.10 -6.35 -27.56
CA PHE A 584 -30.81 -7.71 -27.15
C PHE A 584 -29.44 -8.16 -27.66
N LEU A 585 -28.69 -8.89 -26.82
CA LEU A 585 -27.40 -9.49 -27.18
C LEU A 585 -27.54 -11.01 -27.24
N SER A 586 -27.19 -11.60 -28.40
CA SER A 586 -27.02 -13.05 -28.55
C SER A 586 -25.92 -13.57 -27.62
N TRP A 587 -25.92 -14.89 -27.37
CA TRP A 587 -24.86 -15.50 -26.56
C TRP A 587 -23.46 -15.26 -27.13
N GLU A 588 -23.29 -15.39 -28.44
CA GLU A 588 -22.02 -15.11 -29.11
C GLU A 588 -21.49 -13.70 -28.81
N ASN A 589 -22.33 -12.67 -28.90
CA ASN A 589 -21.95 -11.29 -28.57
C ASN A 589 -21.66 -11.14 -27.06
N ARG A 590 -22.45 -11.78 -26.20
CA ARG A 590 -22.20 -11.74 -24.74
C ARG A 590 -20.84 -12.35 -24.39
N PHE A 591 -20.52 -13.50 -24.98
CA PHE A 591 -19.24 -14.18 -24.76
C PHE A 591 -18.06 -13.39 -25.32
N LYS A 592 -18.23 -12.80 -26.52
CA LYS A 592 -17.25 -11.87 -27.14
C LYS A 592 -16.98 -10.65 -26.24
N ILE A 593 -18.03 -10.06 -25.66
CA ILE A 593 -17.93 -8.93 -24.74
C ILE A 593 -17.21 -9.35 -23.45
N ALA A 594 -17.56 -10.50 -22.87
CA ALA A 594 -16.90 -11.03 -21.69
C ALA A 594 -15.40 -11.22 -21.94
N LEU A 595 -15.04 -11.91 -23.02
CA LEU A 595 -13.65 -12.17 -23.38
C LEU A 595 -12.86 -10.87 -23.68
N GLY A 596 -13.46 -9.94 -24.44
CA GLY A 596 -12.84 -8.65 -24.73
C GLY A 596 -12.58 -7.83 -23.46
N THR A 597 -13.55 -7.80 -22.55
CA THR A 597 -13.40 -7.12 -21.25
C THR A 597 -12.26 -7.73 -20.43
N ALA A 598 -12.18 -9.07 -20.38
CA ALA A 598 -11.09 -9.77 -19.70
C ALA A 598 -9.73 -9.40 -20.29
N ARG A 599 -9.60 -9.36 -21.63
CA ARG A 599 -8.35 -8.96 -22.31
C ARG A 599 -7.98 -7.51 -22.01
N GLY A 600 -8.94 -6.59 -21.97
CA GLY A 600 -8.70 -5.20 -21.58
C GLY A 600 -8.14 -5.07 -20.15
N ILE A 601 -8.71 -5.82 -19.20
CA ILE A 601 -8.23 -5.84 -17.81
C ILE A 601 -6.87 -6.55 -17.71
N THR A 602 -6.63 -7.62 -18.47
CA THR A 602 -5.31 -8.28 -18.53
C THR A 602 -4.23 -7.29 -18.96
N TYR A 603 -4.47 -6.51 -20.01
CA TYR A 603 -3.54 -5.49 -20.48
C TYR A 603 -3.19 -4.49 -19.37
N LEU A 604 -4.20 -4.00 -18.62
CA LEU A 604 -3.98 -3.07 -17.51
C LEU A 604 -3.15 -3.67 -16.37
N HIS A 605 -3.38 -4.95 -16.05
CA HIS A 605 -2.73 -5.61 -14.92
C HIS A 605 -1.33 -6.14 -15.22
N GLU A 606 -1.13 -6.70 -16.43
CA GLU A 606 0.01 -7.58 -16.73
C GLU A 606 0.90 -7.06 -17.87
N GLU A 607 0.39 -6.21 -18.77
CA GLU A 607 1.13 -5.75 -19.96
C GLU A 607 1.58 -4.27 -19.84
N CYS A 608 0.95 -3.48 -18.98
CA CYS A 608 1.37 -2.11 -18.70
C CYS A 608 2.66 -2.07 -17.89
N ARG A 609 3.49 -1.04 -18.10
CA ARG A 609 4.73 -0.82 -17.33
C ARG A 609 4.51 -0.78 -15.82
N ASP A 610 3.46 -0.10 -15.39
CA ASP A 610 2.98 -0.06 -14.02
C ASP A 610 1.60 -0.73 -14.02
N CYS A 611 1.35 -1.64 -13.07
CA CYS A 611 0.06 -2.30 -12.96
C CYS A 611 -1.04 -1.27 -12.67
N ILE A 612 -2.06 -1.23 -13.52
CA ILE A 612 -3.20 -0.32 -13.40
C ILE A 612 -4.39 -1.10 -12.85
N VAL A 613 -4.79 -0.83 -11.62
CA VAL A 613 -6.02 -1.36 -11.02
C VAL A 613 -7.16 -0.39 -11.30
N HIS A 614 -8.20 -0.83 -12.01
CA HIS A 614 -9.29 0.02 -12.49
C HIS A 614 -10.20 0.52 -11.38
N CYS A 615 -10.50 -0.34 -10.41
CA CYS A 615 -11.28 -0.04 -9.21
C CYS A 615 -12.79 0.23 -9.42
N ASP A 616 -13.34 0.22 -10.63
CA ASP A 616 -14.78 0.41 -10.87
C ASP A 616 -15.27 -0.40 -12.10
N ILE A 617 -14.90 -1.67 -12.16
CA ILE A 617 -15.37 -2.59 -13.20
C ILE A 617 -16.85 -2.92 -12.95
N LYS A 618 -17.71 -2.51 -13.89
CA LYS A 618 -19.17 -2.72 -13.88
C LYS A 618 -19.75 -2.59 -15.30
N PRO A 619 -20.97 -3.06 -15.58
CA PRO A 619 -21.56 -2.99 -16.92
C PRO A 619 -21.68 -1.57 -17.48
N GLU A 620 -21.94 -0.56 -16.65
CA GLU A 620 -22.02 0.85 -17.05
C GLU A 620 -20.70 1.41 -17.59
N ASN A 621 -19.56 0.82 -17.17
CA ASN A 621 -18.22 1.22 -17.60
C ASN A 621 -17.65 0.33 -18.72
N ILE A 622 -18.42 -0.62 -19.23
CA ILE A 622 -18.09 -1.44 -20.41
C ILE A 622 -18.87 -0.91 -21.59
N LEU A 623 -18.22 -0.14 -22.47
CA LEU A 623 -18.82 0.46 -23.61
C LEU A 623 -18.68 -0.42 -24.85
N LEU A 624 -19.63 -0.32 -25.78
CA LEU A 624 -19.73 -1.14 -26.98
C LEU A 624 -19.54 -0.29 -28.24
N ASP A 625 -18.61 -0.69 -29.10
CA ASP A 625 -18.43 -0.07 -30.41
C ASP A 625 -19.54 -0.51 -31.40
N GLU A 626 -19.44 -0.08 -32.64
CA GLU A 626 -20.45 -0.40 -33.69
C GLU A 626 -20.54 -1.91 -34.03
N ASN A 627 -19.50 -2.70 -33.68
CA ASN A 627 -19.40 -4.15 -33.90
C ASN A 627 -19.60 -4.96 -32.62
N TYR A 628 -20.12 -4.33 -31.55
CA TYR A 628 -20.28 -4.94 -30.23
C TYR A 628 -18.95 -5.42 -29.60
N ASN A 629 -17.79 -4.84 -29.96
CA ASN A 629 -16.58 -5.06 -29.23
C ASN A 629 -16.62 -4.26 -27.92
N SER A 630 -16.28 -4.92 -26.81
CA SER A 630 -16.24 -4.26 -25.51
C SER A 630 -14.98 -3.41 -25.32
N LYS A 631 -15.16 -2.24 -24.73
CA LYS A 631 -14.09 -1.34 -24.34
C LYS A 631 -14.31 -0.85 -22.90
N VAL A 632 -13.37 -1.14 -22.00
CA VAL A 632 -13.41 -0.66 -20.62
C VAL A 632 -13.15 0.84 -20.59
N SER A 633 -13.94 1.57 -19.81
CA SER A 633 -13.96 3.03 -19.70
C SER A 633 -14.01 3.50 -18.24
N ASP A 634 -13.87 4.80 -18.03
CA ASP A 634 -13.95 5.51 -16.73
C ASP A 634 -12.84 5.14 -15.73
N PHE A 635 -11.65 5.65 -15.98
CA PHE A 635 -10.47 5.46 -15.15
C PHE A 635 -10.38 6.46 -13.97
N GLY A 636 -11.47 7.13 -13.63
CA GLY A 636 -11.50 8.17 -12.58
C GLY A 636 -11.19 7.65 -11.16
N LEU A 637 -11.32 6.35 -10.92
CA LEU A 637 -10.95 5.69 -9.68
C LEU A 637 -9.70 4.81 -9.81
N ALA A 638 -9.12 4.70 -11.01
CA ALA A 638 -7.98 3.82 -11.28
C ALA A 638 -6.77 4.16 -10.42
N LYS A 639 -5.90 3.17 -10.19
CA LYS A 639 -4.68 3.32 -9.40
C LYS A 639 -3.51 2.70 -10.12
N LEU A 640 -2.42 3.45 -10.17
CA LEU A 640 -1.13 2.96 -10.60
C LEU A 640 -0.45 2.25 -9.43
N VAL A 641 -0.13 0.98 -9.63
CA VAL A 641 0.57 0.14 -8.67
C VAL A 641 1.94 -0.15 -9.25
N SER A 642 2.92 0.69 -8.89
CA SER A 642 4.30 0.45 -9.30
C SER A 642 4.90 -0.71 -8.50
N PRO A 643 5.60 -1.66 -9.12
CA PRO A 643 6.33 -2.71 -8.42
C PRO A 643 7.40 -2.18 -7.46
N LYS A 644 7.82 -0.92 -7.65
CA LYS A 644 8.82 -0.22 -6.84
C LYS A 644 8.22 0.68 -5.76
N ASP A 645 6.93 0.96 -5.82
CA ASP A 645 6.27 1.90 -4.91
C ASP A 645 5.42 1.11 -3.90
N HIS A 646 6.08 0.66 -2.82
CA HIS A 646 5.45 -0.06 -1.70
C HIS A 646 4.50 0.82 -0.86
N ARG A 647 4.13 2.00 -1.35
CA ARG A 647 3.21 2.93 -0.69
C ARG A 647 1.76 2.61 -1.02
N TYR A 648 1.27 1.49 -0.54
CA TYR A 648 -0.18 1.29 -0.50
C TYR A 648 -0.79 2.28 0.51
N ARG A 649 -1.27 3.40 0.00
CA ARG A 649 -2.11 4.28 0.80
C ARG A 649 -3.36 3.50 1.17
N THR A 650 -3.49 3.18 2.44
CA THR A 650 -4.79 2.86 3.02
C THR A 650 -5.75 3.97 2.64
N LEU A 651 -6.79 3.61 1.91
CA LEU A 651 -7.78 4.57 1.45
C LEU A 651 -8.54 5.13 2.64
N THR A 652 -8.55 6.45 2.75
CA THR A 652 -9.37 7.18 3.73
C THR A 652 -10.87 7.16 3.39
N SER A 653 -11.26 6.58 2.23
CA SER A 653 -12.66 6.43 1.85
C SER A 653 -12.84 5.23 0.90
N VAL A 654 -13.79 4.34 1.23
CA VAL A 654 -14.29 3.29 0.34
C VAL A 654 -15.04 3.98 -0.80
N ARG A 655 -14.54 3.86 -2.04
CA ARG A 655 -15.19 4.38 -3.25
C ARG A 655 -15.31 3.26 -4.26
N GLY A 656 -16.43 3.16 -4.94
CA GLY A 656 -16.74 2.15 -5.94
C GLY A 656 -18.23 1.84 -5.94
N THR A 657 -18.68 1.03 -6.89
CA THR A 657 -20.08 0.73 -7.08
C THR A 657 -20.53 -0.45 -6.23
N ARG A 658 -21.60 -0.26 -5.44
CA ARG A 658 -22.16 -1.32 -4.61
C ARG A 658 -22.57 -2.53 -5.47
N GLY A 659 -22.21 -3.73 -5.01
CA GLY A 659 -22.45 -4.98 -5.73
C GLY A 659 -21.21 -5.53 -6.45
N TYR A 660 -20.25 -4.67 -6.83
CA TYR A 660 -19.02 -5.06 -7.51
C TYR A 660 -17.76 -4.92 -6.62
N LEU A 661 -17.91 -4.30 -5.45
CA LEU A 661 -16.81 -4.13 -4.50
C LEU A 661 -16.38 -5.48 -3.93
N ALA A 662 -15.09 -5.78 -4.05
CA ALA A 662 -14.50 -6.97 -3.47
C ALA A 662 -14.55 -6.93 -1.94
N PRO A 663 -14.63 -8.10 -1.25
CA PRO A 663 -14.73 -8.17 0.21
C PRO A 663 -13.60 -7.43 0.94
N GLU A 664 -12.37 -7.54 0.45
CA GLU A 664 -11.20 -6.86 1.01
C GLU A 664 -11.35 -5.34 0.95
N TRP A 665 -12.02 -4.81 -0.07
CA TRP A 665 -12.28 -3.39 -0.18
C TRP A 665 -13.27 -2.89 0.89
N LEU A 666 -14.36 -3.65 1.11
CA LEU A 666 -15.32 -3.36 2.17
C LEU A 666 -14.70 -3.43 3.57
N ALA A 667 -13.67 -4.26 3.72
CA ALA A 667 -12.89 -4.39 4.95
C ALA A 667 -11.77 -3.32 5.09
N ASN A 668 -11.70 -2.31 4.21
CA ASN A 668 -10.64 -1.27 4.16
C ASN A 668 -9.22 -1.83 4.01
N LEU A 669 -9.08 -2.93 3.30
CA LEU A 669 -7.82 -3.59 3.04
C LEU A 669 -7.15 -3.05 1.77
N PRO A 670 -5.84 -3.28 1.56
CA PRO A 670 -5.14 -2.85 0.35
C PRO A 670 -5.80 -3.39 -0.91
N ILE A 671 -6.04 -2.50 -1.87
CA ILE A 671 -6.60 -2.84 -3.17
C ILE A 671 -5.48 -3.37 -4.05
N THR A 672 -5.73 -4.51 -4.68
CA THR A 672 -4.82 -5.15 -5.63
C THR A 672 -5.57 -5.41 -6.95
N SER A 673 -4.85 -5.87 -7.97
CA SER A 673 -5.46 -6.37 -9.22
C SER A 673 -6.53 -7.44 -8.98
N LYS A 674 -6.46 -8.18 -7.86
CA LYS A 674 -7.44 -9.18 -7.46
C LYS A 674 -8.83 -8.58 -7.16
N SER A 675 -8.91 -7.30 -6.84
CA SER A 675 -10.19 -6.62 -6.64
C SER A 675 -10.97 -6.42 -7.95
N ASP A 676 -10.27 -6.07 -9.05
CA ASP A 676 -10.89 -5.99 -10.38
C ASP A 676 -11.35 -7.37 -10.87
N ILE A 677 -10.61 -8.42 -10.52
CA ILE A 677 -11.00 -9.81 -10.87
C ILE A 677 -12.32 -10.20 -10.19
N TYR A 678 -12.51 -9.80 -8.92
CA TYR A 678 -13.80 -10.01 -8.24
C TYR A 678 -14.92 -9.24 -8.95
N SER A 679 -14.69 -7.96 -9.24
CA SER A 679 -15.67 -7.11 -9.95
C SER A 679 -16.00 -7.69 -11.33
N TYR A 680 -14.98 -8.14 -12.06
CA TYR A 680 -15.17 -8.83 -13.36
C TYR A 680 -15.98 -10.12 -13.21
N GLY A 681 -15.74 -10.94 -12.18
CA GLY A 681 -16.53 -12.13 -11.90
C GLY A 681 -18.01 -11.82 -11.68
N MET A 682 -18.32 -10.73 -10.96
CA MET A 682 -19.70 -10.27 -10.77
C MET A 682 -20.34 -9.81 -12.10
N VAL A 683 -19.58 -9.08 -12.93
CA VAL A 683 -20.04 -8.69 -14.27
C VAL A 683 -20.26 -9.90 -15.18
N LEU A 684 -19.37 -10.91 -15.12
CA LEU A 684 -19.53 -12.13 -15.91
C LEU A 684 -20.79 -12.90 -15.51
N LEU A 685 -21.13 -12.93 -14.23
CA LEU A 685 -22.39 -13.52 -13.75
C LEU A 685 -23.61 -12.80 -14.33
N GLU A 686 -23.56 -11.47 -14.40
CA GLU A 686 -24.62 -10.65 -15.00
C GLU A 686 -24.73 -10.84 -16.52
N ILE A 687 -23.61 -10.99 -17.22
CA ILE A 687 -23.59 -11.30 -18.66
C ILE A 687 -24.30 -12.64 -18.94
N VAL A 688 -24.04 -13.64 -18.11
CA VAL A 688 -24.67 -14.98 -18.26
C VAL A 688 -26.16 -14.92 -17.92
N SER A 689 -26.50 -14.26 -16.83
CA SER A 689 -27.86 -14.36 -16.24
C SER A 689 -28.82 -13.25 -16.69
N GLY A 690 -28.34 -12.15 -17.23
CA GLY A 690 -29.15 -10.98 -17.54
C GLY A 690 -29.81 -10.32 -16.33
N ARG A 691 -29.32 -10.60 -15.12
CA ARG A 691 -29.85 -10.07 -13.85
C ARG A 691 -28.80 -9.25 -13.10
N ARG A 692 -29.24 -8.20 -12.43
CA ARG A 692 -28.34 -7.40 -11.57
C ARG A 692 -27.91 -8.20 -10.33
N ASN A 693 -26.65 -8.19 -10.00
CA ASN A 693 -26.06 -9.01 -8.93
C ASN A 693 -26.52 -8.64 -7.51
N PHE A 694 -27.03 -7.43 -7.31
CA PHE A 694 -27.49 -6.96 -5.99
C PHE A 694 -29.02 -6.91 -5.85
N GLU A 695 -29.79 -7.30 -6.87
CA GLU A 695 -31.24 -7.41 -6.75
C GLU A 695 -31.60 -8.60 -5.90
N VAL A 696 -32.44 -8.35 -4.89
CA VAL A 696 -33.05 -9.40 -4.05
C VAL A 696 -34.42 -9.70 -4.61
N SER A 697 -34.58 -10.84 -5.26
CA SER A 697 -35.87 -11.31 -5.76
C SER A 697 -36.44 -12.45 -4.92
N GLU A 698 -37.74 -12.70 -4.99
CA GLU A 698 -38.39 -13.86 -4.35
C GLU A 698 -37.83 -15.16 -4.91
N GLU A 699 -37.42 -15.20 -6.20
CA GLU A 699 -36.80 -16.34 -6.85
C GLU A 699 -35.45 -16.73 -6.22
N THR A 700 -34.74 -15.80 -5.59
CA THR A 700 -33.44 -16.04 -4.92
C THR A 700 -33.59 -16.37 -3.44
N ASP A 701 -34.84 -16.55 -2.95
CA ASP A 701 -35.12 -16.82 -1.53
C ASP A 701 -34.44 -15.78 -0.59
N ARG A 702 -34.43 -14.50 -1.00
CA ARG A 702 -33.79 -13.36 -0.33
C ARG A 702 -32.31 -13.51 -0.04
N ARG A 703 -31.62 -14.46 -0.70
CA ARG A 703 -30.16 -14.63 -0.61
C ARG A 703 -29.45 -13.75 -1.64
N LYS A 704 -28.16 -13.49 -1.42
CA LYS A 704 -27.32 -12.82 -2.45
C LYS A 704 -27.36 -13.65 -3.73
N PHE A 705 -27.56 -12.99 -4.88
CA PHE A 705 -27.70 -13.66 -6.16
C PHE A 705 -26.50 -14.59 -6.50
N SER A 706 -25.26 -14.18 -6.20
CA SER A 706 -24.06 -15.00 -6.44
C SER A 706 -24.04 -16.30 -5.62
N ILE A 707 -24.58 -16.30 -4.39
CA ILE A 707 -24.68 -17.49 -3.53
C ILE A 707 -25.77 -18.42 -4.07
N TRP A 708 -26.93 -17.86 -4.45
CA TRP A 708 -28.00 -18.63 -5.06
C TRP A 708 -27.54 -19.28 -6.37
N ALA A 709 -26.84 -18.54 -7.22
CA ALA A 709 -26.33 -19.06 -8.50
C ALA A 709 -25.30 -20.19 -8.29
N PHE A 710 -24.49 -20.11 -7.24
CA PHE A 710 -23.57 -21.19 -6.88
C PHE A 710 -24.32 -22.44 -6.39
N ASP A 711 -25.36 -22.27 -5.56
CA ASP A 711 -26.19 -23.40 -5.10
C ASP A 711 -26.91 -24.09 -6.29
N GLU A 712 -27.38 -23.32 -7.30
CA GLU A 712 -27.96 -23.88 -8.53
C GLU A 712 -26.91 -24.57 -9.41
N PHE A 713 -25.72 -24.02 -9.51
CA PHE A 713 -24.57 -24.64 -10.19
C PHE A 713 -24.22 -26.00 -9.55
N GLU A 714 -24.16 -26.08 -8.21
CA GLU A 714 -23.87 -27.33 -7.48
C GLU A 714 -24.95 -28.39 -7.72
N LYS A 715 -26.21 -28.00 -7.83
CA LYS A 715 -27.34 -28.87 -8.18
C LYS A 715 -27.36 -29.32 -9.63
N GLY A 716 -26.49 -28.73 -10.48
CA GLY A 716 -26.49 -28.99 -11.93
C GLY A 716 -27.60 -28.23 -12.70
N ASN A 717 -28.33 -27.32 -12.04
CA ASN A 717 -29.40 -26.55 -12.65
C ASN A 717 -28.87 -25.30 -13.39
N ILE A 718 -28.08 -25.52 -14.43
CA ILE A 718 -27.45 -24.43 -15.21
C ILE A 718 -28.51 -23.56 -15.93
N LYS A 719 -29.60 -24.21 -16.42
CA LYS A 719 -30.68 -23.48 -17.10
C LYS A 719 -31.36 -22.44 -16.20
N GLY A 720 -31.36 -22.64 -14.88
CA GLY A 720 -31.94 -21.68 -13.94
C GLY A 720 -31.08 -20.40 -13.81
N ILE A 721 -29.79 -20.49 -14.08
CA ILE A 721 -28.84 -19.35 -13.98
C ILE A 721 -28.87 -18.49 -15.26
N ILE A 722 -29.04 -19.11 -16.42
CA ILE A 722 -28.99 -18.47 -17.73
C ILE A 722 -30.15 -17.48 -17.92
N ASP A 723 -29.90 -16.40 -18.62
CA ASP A 723 -30.90 -15.43 -19.01
C ASP A 723 -32.03 -16.11 -19.81
N LYS A 724 -33.27 -15.99 -19.33
CA LYS A 724 -34.47 -16.57 -19.98
C LYS A 724 -34.65 -16.09 -21.42
N ARG A 725 -34.15 -14.91 -21.76
CA ARG A 725 -34.19 -14.33 -23.10
C ARG A 725 -33.31 -15.09 -24.14
N LEU A 726 -32.40 -15.95 -23.66
CA LEU A 726 -31.56 -16.81 -24.49
C LEU A 726 -32.16 -18.19 -24.74
N ALA A 727 -33.34 -18.54 -24.16
CA ALA A 727 -33.91 -19.87 -24.16
C ALA A 727 -34.21 -20.42 -25.58
N ASP A 728 -34.56 -19.53 -26.54
CA ASP A 728 -34.91 -19.89 -27.92
C ASP A 728 -33.72 -19.77 -28.90
N GLN A 729 -32.49 -19.56 -28.38
CA GLN A 729 -31.31 -19.41 -29.21
C GLN A 729 -30.42 -20.64 -29.16
N ASP A 730 -29.60 -20.80 -30.22
CA ASP A 730 -28.50 -21.78 -30.23
C ASP A 730 -27.37 -21.27 -29.32
N VAL A 731 -27.34 -21.76 -28.07
CA VAL A 731 -26.40 -21.35 -27.04
C VAL A 731 -25.37 -22.44 -26.85
N ASP A 732 -24.09 -22.12 -27.03
CA ASP A 732 -22.98 -23.04 -26.72
C ASP A 732 -22.90 -23.27 -25.20
N MET A 733 -23.48 -24.41 -24.77
CA MET A 733 -23.56 -24.77 -23.35
C MET A 733 -22.20 -25.02 -22.71
N ASP A 734 -21.18 -25.39 -23.49
CA ASP A 734 -19.81 -25.57 -22.97
C ASP A 734 -19.16 -24.22 -22.66
N GLN A 735 -19.40 -23.20 -23.49
CA GLN A 735 -18.98 -21.83 -23.21
C GLN A 735 -19.73 -21.25 -21.99
N VAL A 736 -21.01 -21.49 -21.88
CA VAL A 736 -21.82 -21.08 -20.72
C VAL A 736 -21.28 -21.72 -19.43
N MET A 737 -21.04 -23.02 -19.45
CA MET A 737 -20.50 -23.74 -18.31
C MET A 737 -19.14 -23.19 -17.90
N ARG A 738 -18.25 -22.93 -18.88
CA ARG A 738 -16.96 -22.29 -18.61
C ARG A 738 -17.11 -20.91 -17.99
N ALA A 739 -17.98 -20.06 -18.55
CA ALA A 739 -18.24 -18.73 -18.02
C ALA A 739 -18.72 -18.76 -16.56
N ILE A 740 -19.64 -19.66 -16.24
CA ILE A 740 -20.15 -19.86 -14.87
C ILE A 740 -19.03 -20.32 -13.93
N GLN A 741 -18.22 -21.30 -14.33
CA GLN A 741 -17.10 -21.78 -13.53
C GLN A 741 -16.07 -20.67 -13.29
N VAL A 742 -15.71 -19.92 -14.33
CA VAL A 742 -14.79 -18.75 -14.22
C VAL A 742 -15.36 -17.70 -13.29
N THR A 743 -16.67 -17.42 -13.37
CA THR A 743 -17.33 -16.52 -12.43
C THR A 743 -17.04 -16.90 -10.98
N PHE A 744 -17.29 -18.19 -10.62
CA PHE A 744 -17.10 -18.62 -9.23
C PHE A 744 -15.62 -18.67 -8.80
N TRP A 745 -14.69 -18.89 -9.69
CA TRP A 745 -13.27 -18.72 -9.42
C TRP A 745 -12.89 -17.24 -9.18
N CYS A 746 -13.48 -16.32 -9.92
CA CYS A 746 -13.19 -14.88 -9.79
C CYS A 746 -13.76 -14.25 -8.51
N ILE A 747 -14.96 -14.70 -8.06
CA ILE A 747 -15.66 -14.12 -6.90
C ILE A 747 -15.33 -14.80 -5.55
N GLN A 748 -14.22 -15.54 -5.48
CA GLN A 748 -13.77 -16.10 -4.21
C GLN A 748 -13.54 -14.99 -3.17
N GLU A 749 -13.91 -15.28 -1.91
CA GLU A 749 -13.79 -14.31 -0.82
C GLU A 749 -12.32 -13.94 -0.57
N GLN A 750 -11.44 -14.94 -0.59
CA GLN A 750 -10.00 -14.73 -0.47
C GLN A 750 -9.39 -14.34 -1.82
N PRO A 751 -8.74 -13.17 -1.94
CA PRO A 751 -8.11 -12.72 -3.17
C PRO A 751 -7.08 -13.69 -3.77
N SER A 752 -6.39 -14.45 -2.91
CA SER A 752 -5.42 -15.48 -3.32
C SER A 752 -6.01 -16.62 -4.12
N HIS A 753 -7.28 -16.94 -3.88
CA HIS A 753 -7.96 -18.00 -4.61
C HIS A 753 -8.45 -17.55 -5.99
N ARG A 754 -8.49 -16.25 -6.23
CA ARG A 754 -8.86 -15.68 -7.53
C ARG A 754 -7.70 -15.85 -8.52
N PRO A 755 -7.93 -16.34 -9.74
CA PRO A 755 -6.89 -16.44 -10.78
C PRO A 755 -6.34 -15.05 -11.13
N MET A 756 -5.20 -14.97 -11.83
CA MET A 756 -4.78 -13.74 -12.52
C MET A 756 -5.63 -13.52 -13.77
N MET A 757 -5.70 -12.29 -14.28
CA MET A 757 -6.61 -11.94 -15.35
C MET A 757 -6.22 -12.64 -16.67
N GLY A 758 -4.94 -12.78 -16.98
CA GLY A 758 -4.47 -13.55 -18.11
C GLY A 758 -4.88 -15.04 -18.04
N LYS A 759 -4.91 -15.62 -16.83
CA LYS A 759 -5.42 -16.96 -16.61
C LYS A 759 -6.94 -17.04 -16.82
N VAL A 760 -7.69 -16.00 -16.42
CA VAL A 760 -9.14 -15.90 -16.69
C VAL A 760 -9.43 -15.93 -18.19
N VAL A 761 -8.63 -15.22 -19.00
CA VAL A 761 -8.73 -15.26 -20.47
C VAL A 761 -8.53 -16.69 -20.99
N GLN A 762 -7.44 -17.38 -20.56
CA GLN A 762 -7.16 -18.75 -20.97
C GLN A 762 -8.27 -19.75 -20.56
N MET A 763 -8.84 -19.54 -19.37
CA MET A 763 -9.97 -20.35 -18.87
C MET A 763 -11.23 -20.13 -19.74
N LEU A 764 -11.56 -18.89 -20.11
CA LEU A 764 -12.68 -18.59 -21.00
C LEU A 764 -12.48 -19.15 -22.40
N GLU A 765 -11.27 -19.06 -22.94
CA GLU A 765 -10.91 -19.61 -24.24
C GLU A 765 -10.86 -21.16 -24.28
N GLY A 766 -10.92 -21.81 -23.10
CA GLY A 766 -10.85 -23.27 -22.98
C GLY A 766 -9.45 -23.85 -23.16
N ILE A 767 -8.42 -23.02 -23.08
CA ILE A 767 -7.01 -23.42 -23.20
C ILE A 767 -6.52 -24.12 -21.92
N THR A 768 -7.06 -23.70 -20.75
CA THR A 768 -6.66 -24.27 -19.46
C THR A 768 -7.83 -25.06 -18.86
N GLU A 769 -7.56 -26.31 -18.48
CA GLU A 769 -8.54 -27.11 -17.73
C GLU A 769 -8.83 -26.49 -16.37
N MET A 770 -10.10 -26.48 -15.98
CA MET A 770 -10.56 -25.92 -14.71
C MET A 770 -11.07 -27.03 -13.79
N GLY A 771 -10.55 -27.09 -12.57
CA GLY A 771 -11.18 -27.86 -11.51
C GLY A 771 -12.53 -27.22 -11.08
N LYS A 772 -13.34 -27.97 -10.35
CA LYS A 772 -14.58 -27.45 -9.75
C LYS A 772 -14.25 -26.26 -8.85
N PRO A 773 -14.90 -25.09 -9.03
CA PRO A 773 -14.66 -23.94 -8.17
C PRO A 773 -15.14 -24.22 -6.75
N PRO A 774 -14.39 -23.78 -5.70
CA PRO A 774 -14.86 -23.89 -4.32
C PRO A 774 -16.02 -22.92 -4.07
N SER A 775 -16.79 -23.20 -2.98
CA SER A 775 -17.88 -22.30 -2.59
C SER A 775 -17.35 -20.88 -2.32
N PRO A 776 -17.99 -19.83 -2.83
CA PRO A 776 -17.60 -18.44 -2.53
C PRO A 776 -17.93 -18.02 -1.09
N ARG A 777 -18.44 -18.93 -0.24
CA ARG A 777 -18.65 -18.69 1.19
C ARG A 777 -17.34 -18.92 1.95
N ALA A 778 -17.05 -18.09 2.97
CA ALA A 778 -15.97 -18.36 3.90
C ALA A 778 -16.23 -19.71 4.59
N ILE A 779 -15.40 -20.70 4.32
CA ILE A 779 -15.41 -21.95 5.07
C ILE A 779 -14.84 -21.62 6.44
N ILE A 780 -15.70 -21.60 7.46
CA ILE A 780 -15.26 -21.68 8.85
C ILE A 780 -14.84 -23.14 9.05
N GLU A 781 -13.62 -23.49 8.69
CA GLU A 781 -13.02 -24.77 9.07
C GLU A 781 -12.67 -24.75 10.56
N GLY A 782 -13.63 -25.18 11.37
CA GLY A 782 -13.33 -25.76 12.66
C GLY A 782 -13.06 -27.25 12.48
N PRO A 783 -12.12 -27.87 13.22
CA PRO A 783 -11.89 -29.31 13.11
C PRO A 783 -13.13 -30.08 13.56
N ILE A 784 -13.66 -30.90 12.66
CA ILE A 784 -14.74 -31.87 12.98
C ILE A 784 -14.14 -32.91 13.90
N ILE A 785 -14.36 -32.78 15.21
CA ILE A 785 -14.20 -33.86 16.17
C ILE A 785 -15.50 -34.67 16.10
N GLU A 786 -15.45 -35.78 15.40
CA GLU A 786 -16.49 -36.80 15.48
C GLU A 786 -16.61 -37.29 16.93
N ARG A 787 -17.74 -36.98 17.59
CA ARG A 787 -18.18 -37.66 18.82
C ARG A 787 -19.39 -38.53 18.48
N PRO A 788 -19.42 -39.76 19.00
CA PRO A 788 -20.50 -40.68 18.72
C PRO A 788 -21.81 -40.25 19.40
N VAL A 789 -22.89 -40.41 18.65
CA VAL A 789 -24.27 -40.15 19.04
C VAL A 789 -24.71 -41.09 20.13
N SER A 790 -25.17 -40.57 21.28
CA SER A 790 -26.22 -41.22 22.08
C SER A 790 -27.20 -40.13 22.51
N GLY A 791 -28.47 -40.40 22.21
CA GLY A 791 -29.55 -39.43 22.23
C GLY A 791 -30.00 -38.98 23.60
N THR A 792 -30.57 -37.78 23.59
CA THR A 792 -31.87 -37.52 24.29
C THR A 792 -32.35 -36.13 23.88
N SER A 793 -33.58 -36.04 23.46
CA SER A 793 -34.31 -34.85 23.05
C SER A 793 -34.54 -33.88 24.21
N THR A 794 -34.21 -32.59 24.05
CA THR A 794 -34.95 -31.52 24.69
C THR A 794 -34.84 -30.24 23.86
N SER A 795 -36.01 -29.77 23.50
CA SER A 795 -36.27 -28.52 22.80
C SER A 795 -35.79 -27.30 23.60
N LEU A 796 -35.00 -26.43 23.00
CA LEU A 796 -34.90 -25.05 23.45
C LEU A 796 -34.80 -24.07 22.25
N VAL A 797 -35.71 -23.16 22.28
CA VAL A 797 -36.07 -22.00 21.52
C VAL A 797 -34.86 -21.17 21.09
N ALA A 798 -34.82 -20.83 19.80
CA ALA A 798 -33.91 -19.79 19.24
C ALA A 798 -34.42 -18.39 19.58
N PRO A 799 -33.55 -17.42 19.88
CA PRO A 799 -33.89 -16.03 19.72
C PRO A 799 -33.37 -15.50 18.39
N SER A 800 -34.30 -15.17 17.52
CA SER A 800 -34.16 -14.29 16.38
C SER A 800 -34.01 -12.82 16.87
N SER A 801 -32.97 -12.14 16.48
CA SER A 801 -33.05 -10.68 16.25
C SER A 801 -31.76 -10.14 15.59
N PHE A 802 -31.79 -10.03 14.27
CA PHE A 802 -30.98 -9.05 13.58
C PHE A 802 -31.84 -7.83 13.32
N SER A 803 -31.63 -6.75 14.06
CA SER A 803 -32.26 -5.46 13.81
C SER A 803 -31.62 -4.77 12.62
N SER A 804 -32.43 -4.56 11.60
CA SER A 804 -32.17 -3.71 10.45
C SER A 804 -32.06 -2.24 10.91
N PHE A 805 -30.92 -1.59 10.66
CA PHE A 805 -30.82 -0.13 10.73
C PHE A 805 -31.42 0.46 9.46
N GLN A 806 -32.60 1.06 9.59
CA GLN A 806 -33.15 1.99 8.61
C GLN A 806 -32.48 3.36 8.81
N ILE A 807 -31.84 3.85 7.77
CA ILE A 807 -31.43 5.25 7.66
C ILE A 807 -32.55 5.99 6.95
N SER A 808 -33.18 6.91 7.67
CA SER A 808 -34.20 7.80 7.15
C SER A 808 -33.60 8.76 6.11
N GLU A 809 -34.17 8.78 4.93
CA GLU A 809 -33.96 9.83 3.93
C GLU A 809 -34.63 11.12 4.43
N VAL A 810 -33.87 12.18 4.51
CA VAL A 810 -34.39 13.55 4.65
C VAL A 810 -34.23 14.21 3.28
N SER A 811 -35.36 14.39 2.58
CA SER A 811 -35.47 15.26 1.43
C SER A 811 -35.63 16.71 1.86
N PRO A 812 -35.04 17.69 1.15
CA PRO A 812 -35.21 19.09 1.44
C PRO A 812 -36.40 19.65 0.67
N SER A 813 -37.34 20.27 1.38
CA SER A 813 -38.32 21.21 0.80
C SER A 813 -38.20 22.58 1.49
N ALA A 814 -37.86 23.58 0.67
CA ALA A 814 -38.01 25.02 1.01
C ALA A 814 -39.48 25.46 0.72
N PRO A 815 -39.92 26.73 0.94
CA PRO A 815 -39.28 27.90 1.50
C PRO A 815 -40.16 28.81 2.43
N ALA A 816 -39.46 29.80 3.06
CA ALA A 816 -39.88 31.19 3.38
C ALA A 816 -41.00 31.49 4.35
N ARG A 817 -40.71 32.29 5.35
CA ARG A 817 -41.08 33.70 5.52
C ARG A 817 -40.77 34.20 6.94
N ASP A 818 -40.04 35.34 6.93
CA ASP A 818 -40.12 36.56 7.80
C ASP A 818 -40.72 36.49 9.20
N MET A 819 -40.05 36.99 10.18
CA MET A 819 -40.25 38.26 10.86
C MET A 819 -39.57 38.35 12.25
N GLU A 820 -38.78 39.44 12.33
CA GLU A 820 -38.65 40.44 13.38
C GLU A 820 -38.25 40.07 14.81
N THR A 821 -37.12 40.69 15.16
CA THR A 821 -36.82 41.55 16.32
C THR A 821 -37.34 41.21 17.71
N ALA A 822 -36.37 41.11 18.65
CA ALA A 822 -36.33 41.92 19.89
C ALA A 822 -35.06 41.59 20.69
N THR A 823 -34.14 42.52 20.73
CA THR A 823 -33.57 43.30 21.86
C THR A 823 -33.39 42.64 23.20
N ALA A 824 -32.12 42.71 23.62
CA ALA A 824 -31.55 43.25 24.87
C ALA A 824 -31.85 42.54 26.20
N SER A 825 -30.90 42.17 26.96
CA SER A 825 -30.13 42.93 27.96
C SER A 825 -29.49 42.00 28.99
N LEU A 826 -28.25 42.27 29.29
CA LEU A 826 -27.57 42.43 30.57
C LEU A 826 -27.99 41.49 31.74
N ILE A 827 -27.01 40.83 32.35
CA ILE A 827 -26.47 41.26 33.67
C ILE A 827 -25.27 40.35 34.03
N GLN A 828 -24.22 41.00 34.44
CA GLN A 828 -23.05 40.67 35.21
C GLN A 828 -23.38 40.02 36.57
N SER A 829 -22.50 39.18 37.08
CA SER A 829 -21.83 39.20 38.41
C SER A 829 -21.38 37.81 38.77
N ASP A 830 -20.17 37.63 39.02
CA ASP A 830 -19.28 37.68 40.17
C ASP A 830 -19.01 36.33 40.83
N LEU A 831 -17.71 36.07 40.88
CA LEU A 831 -16.89 35.61 41.99
C LEU A 831 -17.35 34.41 42.85
N SER A 832 -16.67 33.31 42.73
CA SER A 832 -15.71 32.84 43.77
C SER A 832 -14.96 31.62 43.26
#